data_eb0008030a2a8ff78cd912a8a1dd55d6
#
_entry.id   eb0008030a2a8ff78cd912a8a1dd55d6
#
_cell.length_a   1.000
_cell.length_b   1.000
_cell.length_c   1.000
_cell.angle_alpha   90.00
_cell.angle_beta   90.00
_cell.angle_gamma   90.00
#
_symmetry.space_group_name_H-M   'P 1'
#
loop_
_entity.id
_entity.type
_entity.pdbx_description
1 polymer ?
#
loop_
_entity_poly.entity_id
_entity_poly.type
_entity_poly.pdbx_seq_one_letter_code
_entity_poly.pdbx_strand_id
1 'polypeptide(L)'
;MENLKYFDRFYIDREKDIVVELYKADNMDEITYIIRTPNHKSGNLITNLAKICNLETIRDENNLKIIKNTIPASINGENEEVYIFRLAGMKIANIYSNRIEVKAKMPAITKTLMSQTKQYNFDIKKSIVKSYIFKKSKFRTDVHTHMNANLSPDVLISLGIANQLRYPLYYIKKLNLKLTEKQEKSIYKDRKVVEKQFENSELVGKYLTRKIDDNTFINFADLILNNLENAQENLQKVRTSLALLKDGQAVFTNLEKLYIYRYVFCKGTVSENKIKLNNNKIEKIPESDIVNYVKKMIEDKKSGSKYEHNTLRQDKYLWIAREYQKQGILYSEIADTDLAKVGEPAIKVLEDIHEVMPKIEEETGVQIRLLFAIRRIPLTIIKDQTTNSNYLRENLDVLRAIARSPYVVGSDFIGEEINDITELKPVIKELVQYAVNEDNGFTVRIHAGENDSLRDNVAKSIECIKDSLLEGQKLPRFRLGHGLYTADLNSKEGKELIKLMKETGAILEFQLTSNVRLNNLTALDKHPLKTYLKNGVKCIQGTDGCGFYGTDTLDEQLALQNLIGLNEKDFAKMREVEDEIIEHSKKYFKEKSKKFEEFLAGRTIREAILENEKENFKKSKNNMIPMRISDKLDSEEMLKTKIKNLPEDKIPIVIAGGSFNAKNRETILSDEGKNAVRKLVENLDDEKVYFVVGHKINGYEKAVLDVAKELNKKIEINAIVPKEVSAEEVDNLLKENINGVRISTEREEMGIYKSFNYEIFERRNSIVVAFDGNSPVSNLVQEAKNGKGKAKIYVNSDVEALKDKATSLEGYVKAFKVNDNLAEKILSDYPELGDDNKLA
;
A
#
# COMPACT_ATOMS: atom_id res chain seq x y z
N MET A 1 32.02 20.62 20.69
CA MET A 1 32.65 20.23 19.41
C MET A 1 32.18 18.82 19.07
N GLU A 2 31.53 18.65 17.93
CA GLU A 2 31.24 17.33 17.40
C GLU A 2 32.57 16.65 17.10
N ASN A 3 32.83 15.48 17.65
CA ASN A 3 33.98 14.67 17.30
C ASN A 3 33.85 14.20 15.86
N LEU A 4 34.47 14.92 14.94
CA LEU A 4 34.49 14.54 13.54
C LEU A 4 35.57 13.47 13.35
N LYS A 5 35.18 12.26 12.95
CA LYS A 5 36.14 11.22 12.60
C LYS A 5 36.43 11.27 11.11
N TYR A 6 37.73 11.29 10.78
CA TYR A 6 38.18 11.16 9.39
C TYR A 6 37.63 9.87 8.76
N PHE A 7 37.07 10.02 7.58
CA PHE A 7 36.44 8.90 6.89
C PHE A 7 37.19 8.51 5.63
N ASP A 8 37.52 9.51 4.77
CA ASP A 8 38.22 9.27 3.51
C ASP A 8 38.60 10.60 2.83
N ARG A 9 39.42 10.53 1.80
CA ARG A 9 39.75 11.67 0.94
C ARG A 9 39.83 11.26 -0.52
N PHE A 10 39.59 12.19 -1.42
CA PHE A 10 39.77 12.05 -2.87
C PHE A 10 40.05 13.37 -3.53
N TYR A 11 40.63 13.34 -4.73
CA TYR A 11 40.90 14.55 -5.48
C TYR A 11 39.72 14.89 -6.38
N ILE A 12 39.24 16.15 -6.30
CA ILE A 12 38.29 16.70 -7.29
C ILE A 12 39.04 17.05 -8.57
N ASP A 13 40.21 17.63 -8.44
CA ASP A 13 41.08 18.00 -9.53
C ASP A 13 42.54 17.82 -9.08
N ARG A 14 43.24 16.86 -9.67
CA ARG A 14 44.64 16.57 -9.31
C ARG A 14 45.61 17.64 -9.84
N GLU A 15 45.29 18.24 -10.99
CA GLU A 15 46.15 19.25 -11.54
C GLU A 15 46.15 20.54 -10.71
N LYS A 16 45.02 20.84 -10.10
CA LYS A 16 44.85 22.02 -9.22
C LYS A 16 44.98 21.70 -7.73
N ASP A 17 45.35 20.45 -7.40
CA ASP A 17 45.49 19.96 -6.01
C ASP A 17 44.26 20.27 -5.14
N ILE A 18 43.06 20.08 -5.71
CA ILE A 18 41.81 20.25 -4.96
C ILE A 18 41.40 18.92 -4.36
N VAL A 19 41.48 18.83 -3.05
CA VAL A 19 41.22 17.62 -2.27
C VAL A 19 39.93 17.78 -1.48
N VAL A 20 39.09 16.75 -1.49
CA VAL A 20 37.95 16.62 -0.59
C VAL A 20 38.29 15.62 0.49
N GLU A 21 38.20 16.03 1.71
CA GLU A 21 38.27 15.14 2.87
C GLU A 21 36.87 14.95 3.45
N LEU A 22 36.55 13.72 3.80
CA LEU A 22 35.26 13.35 4.38
C LEU A 22 35.45 13.08 5.86
N TYR A 23 34.65 13.73 6.67
CA TYR A 23 34.55 13.50 8.10
C TYR A 23 33.13 13.12 8.47
N LYS A 24 32.99 12.17 9.40
CA LYS A 24 31.72 11.70 9.90
C LYS A 24 31.53 12.12 11.35
N ALA A 25 30.41 12.70 11.68
CA ALA A 25 29.98 12.90 13.06
C ALA A 25 29.42 11.61 13.65
N ASP A 26 29.68 11.34 14.93
CA ASP A 26 29.39 10.04 15.55
C ASP A 26 27.88 9.68 15.67
N ASN A 27 27.00 10.65 15.53
CA ASN A 27 25.56 10.49 15.78
C ASN A 27 24.67 10.91 14.62
N MET A 28 25.22 11.18 13.43
CA MET A 28 24.48 11.87 12.37
C MET A 28 24.53 11.14 11.03
N ASP A 29 23.44 11.26 10.34
CA ASP A 29 23.32 10.92 8.91
C ASP A 29 24.03 11.91 7.99
N GLU A 30 24.60 12.95 8.56
CA GLU A 30 25.32 14.00 7.83
C GLU A 30 26.83 13.71 7.83
N ILE A 31 27.43 13.93 6.66
CA ILE A 31 28.88 13.89 6.48
C ILE A 31 29.34 15.31 6.22
N THR A 32 30.34 15.76 6.98
CA THR A 32 30.99 17.03 6.72
C THR A 32 32.07 16.83 5.67
N TYR A 33 31.95 17.57 4.57
CA TYR A 33 32.95 17.58 3.51
C TYR A 33 33.90 18.75 3.69
N ILE A 34 35.18 18.49 3.67
CA ILE A 34 36.22 19.52 3.69
C ILE A 34 36.94 19.52 2.35
N ILE A 35 36.84 20.63 1.63
CA ILE A 35 37.49 20.81 0.33
C ILE A 35 38.73 21.67 0.56
N ARG A 36 39.89 21.13 0.27
CA ARG A 36 41.16 21.82 0.40
C ARG A 36 41.73 22.20 -0.93
N THR A 37 42.33 23.40 -0.95
CA THR A 37 43.15 23.89 -2.08
C THR A 37 44.38 24.55 -1.49
N PRO A 38 45.55 23.89 -1.51
CA PRO A 38 46.73 24.32 -0.78
C PRO A 38 47.22 25.73 -1.07
N ASN A 39 46.92 26.28 -2.24
CA ASN A 39 47.58 27.50 -2.74
C ASN A 39 46.66 28.70 -3.00
N HIS A 40 45.43 28.72 -2.49
CA HIS A 40 44.48 29.78 -2.77
C HIS A 40 44.00 30.56 -1.56
N LYS A 41 43.96 31.88 -1.66
CA LYS A 41 43.27 32.76 -0.70
C LYS A 41 41.74 32.56 -0.79
N SER A 42 41.04 32.80 0.31
CA SER A 42 39.61 32.54 0.47
C SER A 42 38.71 33.07 -0.68
N GLY A 43 38.99 34.29 -1.22
CA GLY A 43 38.25 34.84 -2.34
C GLY A 43 38.40 34.07 -3.66
N ASN A 44 39.60 33.55 -3.91
CA ASN A 44 39.86 32.73 -5.07
C ASN A 44 39.24 31.33 -4.95
N LEU A 45 39.10 30.83 -3.74
CA LEU A 45 38.39 29.58 -3.46
C LEU A 45 36.92 29.64 -3.84
N ILE A 46 36.24 30.74 -3.47
CA ILE A 46 34.82 30.93 -3.85
C ILE A 46 34.67 30.96 -5.37
N THR A 47 35.49 31.71 -6.07
CA THR A 47 35.47 31.84 -7.55
C THR A 47 35.82 30.50 -8.19
N ASN A 48 36.78 29.77 -7.68
CA ASN A 48 37.18 28.47 -8.23
C ASN A 48 36.12 27.39 -7.93
N LEU A 49 35.51 27.40 -6.74
CA LEU A 49 34.41 26.53 -6.41
C LEU A 49 33.20 26.77 -7.32
N ALA A 50 32.84 28.02 -7.55
CA ALA A 50 31.81 28.41 -8.50
C ALA A 50 32.07 27.89 -9.92
N LYS A 51 33.29 27.99 -10.39
CA LYS A 51 33.72 27.46 -11.70
C LYS A 51 33.72 25.93 -11.76
N ILE A 52 34.24 25.27 -10.70
CA ILE A 52 34.32 23.79 -10.65
C ILE A 52 32.92 23.17 -10.51
N CYS A 53 32.03 23.85 -9.84
CA CYS A 53 30.73 23.32 -9.45
C CYS A 53 29.58 23.85 -10.27
N ASN A 54 29.84 24.70 -11.28
CA ASN A 54 28.80 25.31 -12.11
C ASN A 54 27.72 26.01 -11.29
N LEU A 55 28.13 26.85 -10.33
CA LEU A 55 27.21 27.59 -9.45
C LEU A 55 26.49 28.74 -10.18
N GLU A 56 26.27 28.64 -11.49
CA GLU A 56 25.49 29.64 -12.24
C GLU A 56 24.07 29.87 -11.73
N THR A 57 23.59 28.97 -10.88
CA THR A 57 22.27 29.04 -10.26
C THR A 57 22.22 29.85 -8.96
N ILE A 58 23.34 30.28 -8.39
CA ILE A 58 23.34 31.18 -7.22
C ILE A 58 23.42 32.65 -7.71
N ARG A 59 22.43 33.04 -8.49
CA ARG A 59 22.33 34.44 -8.97
C ARG A 59 21.42 35.30 -8.09
N ASP A 60 20.88 34.79 -7.01
CA ASP A 60 20.10 35.59 -6.09
C ASP A 60 21.04 36.23 -5.04
N GLU A 61 21.69 37.33 -5.46
CA GLU A 61 22.63 38.08 -4.61
C GLU A 61 21.95 38.58 -3.31
N ASN A 62 20.64 38.69 -3.27
CA ASN A 62 19.89 39.19 -2.15
C ASN A 62 19.78 38.17 -1.00
N ASN A 63 19.89 36.88 -1.29
CA ASN A 63 19.81 35.79 -0.30
C ASN A 63 21.17 35.24 0.12
N LEU A 64 22.24 35.70 -0.52
CA LEU A 64 23.59 35.26 -0.25
C LEU A 64 24.23 36.15 0.82
N LYS A 65 24.57 35.58 1.97
CA LYS A 65 25.33 36.30 3.03
C LYS A 65 26.65 35.61 3.28
N ILE A 66 27.73 36.38 3.24
CA ILE A 66 29.08 35.94 3.65
C ILE A 66 29.43 36.70 4.91
N ILE A 67 29.65 35.95 5.99
CA ILE A 67 29.97 36.51 7.31
C ILE A 67 31.40 36.09 7.66
N LYS A 68 32.27 37.09 7.86
CA LYS A 68 33.62 36.83 8.39
C LYS A 68 33.54 36.58 9.90
N ASN A 69 34.15 35.48 10.36
CA ASN A 69 34.19 35.11 11.76
C ASN A 69 35.53 34.42 12.09
N THR A 70 35.81 34.26 13.37
CA THR A 70 36.93 33.45 13.88
C THR A 70 36.32 32.31 14.70
N ILE A 71 36.52 31.08 14.27
CA ILE A 71 36.00 29.90 14.96
C ILE A 71 37.13 28.88 15.19
N PRO A 72 37.01 27.99 16.22
CA PRO A 72 37.91 26.87 16.35
C PRO A 72 37.88 25.98 15.10
N ALA A 73 39.04 25.62 14.62
CA ALA A 73 39.13 24.68 13.50
C ALA A 73 38.58 23.32 13.90
N SER A 74 37.80 22.71 12.99
CA SER A 74 37.21 21.40 13.25
C SER A 74 38.20 20.26 13.32
N ILE A 75 39.47 20.49 12.93
CA ILE A 75 40.50 19.45 12.83
C ILE A 75 41.48 19.50 14.02
N ASN A 76 41.98 20.66 14.36
CA ASN A 76 43.05 20.81 15.36
C ASN A 76 42.68 21.68 16.57
N GLY A 77 41.47 22.28 16.56
CA GLY A 77 41.02 23.15 17.64
C GLY A 77 41.62 24.55 17.69
N GLU A 78 42.56 24.90 16.81
CA GLU A 78 43.12 26.25 16.70
C GLU A 78 42.08 27.23 16.14
N ASN A 79 42.23 28.50 16.50
CA ASN A 79 41.34 29.53 15.96
C ASN A 79 41.73 29.89 14.54
N GLU A 80 40.78 29.80 13.63
CA GLU A 80 40.95 30.16 12.22
C GLU A 80 39.95 31.23 11.77
N GLU A 81 40.39 32.11 10.89
CA GLU A 81 39.46 32.98 10.14
C GLU A 81 38.63 32.16 9.21
N VAL A 82 37.33 32.38 9.26
CA VAL A 82 36.34 31.68 8.41
C VAL A 82 35.35 32.67 7.81
N TYR A 83 35.03 32.46 6.55
CA TYR A 83 33.88 33.10 5.93
C TYR A 83 32.71 32.10 5.92
N ILE A 84 31.69 32.42 6.69
CA ILE A 84 30.48 31.61 6.76
C ILE A 84 29.58 31.98 5.60
N PHE A 85 29.38 31.01 4.72
CA PHE A 85 28.53 31.14 3.57
C PHE A 85 27.11 30.71 3.91
N ARG A 86 26.14 31.64 3.79
CA ARG A 86 24.73 31.39 4.05
C ARG A 86 23.90 31.71 2.82
N LEU A 87 23.00 30.80 2.43
CA LEU A 87 22.00 31.01 1.41
C LEU A 87 20.61 30.92 2.04
N ALA A 88 19.76 31.91 1.83
CA ALA A 88 18.43 31.97 2.42
C ALA A 88 18.42 31.75 3.97
N GLY A 89 19.42 32.25 4.65
CA GLY A 89 19.58 32.12 6.10
C GLY A 89 20.21 30.83 6.59
N MET A 90 20.29 29.81 5.77
CA MET A 90 20.93 28.54 6.13
C MET A 90 22.44 28.58 5.91
N LYS A 91 23.18 28.05 6.86
CA LYS A 91 24.63 27.90 6.74
C LYS A 91 24.92 26.74 5.79
N ILE A 92 25.54 27.06 4.65
CA ILE A 92 25.91 26.08 3.64
C ILE A 92 27.35 25.64 3.79
N ALA A 93 28.26 26.57 3.99
CA ALA A 93 29.67 26.28 4.04
C ALA A 93 30.45 27.19 5.00
N ASN A 94 31.56 26.71 5.50
CA ASN A 94 32.62 27.49 6.09
C ASN A 94 33.77 27.56 5.10
N ILE A 95 34.27 28.76 4.81
CA ILE A 95 35.35 28.98 3.86
C ILE A 95 36.55 29.50 4.66
N TYR A 96 37.57 28.71 4.69
CA TYR A 96 38.84 29.02 5.33
C TYR A 96 39.86 29.44 4.27
N SER A 97 41.06 29.84 4.72
CA SER A 97 42.11 30.22 3.81
C SER A 97 42.58 29.10 2.88
N ASN A 98 42.48 27.88 3.27
CA ASN A 98 43.00 26.70 2.59
C ASN A 98 41.98 25.58 2.30
N ARG A 99 40.75 25.74 2.78
CA ARG A 99 39.73 24.72 2.62
C ARG A 99 38.30 25.28 2.66
N ILE A 100 37.34 24.50 2.21
CA ILE A 100 35.91 24.76 2.35
C ILE A 100 35.25 23.55 3.02
N GLU A 101 34.54 23.80 4.10
CA GLU A 101 33.76 22.78 4.79
C GLU A 101 32.27 22.93 4.41
N VAL A 102 31.68 21.92 3.84
CA VAL A 102 30.28 21.89 3.42
C VAL A 102 29.57 20.76 4.13
N LYS A 103 28.40 21.03 4.74
CA LYS A 103 27.53 19.99 5.30
C LYS A 103 26.53 19.53 4.25
N ALA A 104 26.55 18.27 3.92
CA ALA A 104 25.62 17.67 2.98
C ALA A 104 25.23 16.25 3.37
N LYS A 105 24.03 15.84 2.97
CA LYS A 105 23.60 14.45 3.15
C LYS A 105 24.23 13.59 2.05
N MET A 106 24.72 12.42 2.43
CA MET A 106 25.14 11.42 1.44
C MET A 106 23.92 10.77 0.81
N PRO A 107 23.94 10.49 -0.50
CA PRO A 107 22.89 9.71 -1.14
C PRO A 107 22.58 8.41 -0.38
N ALA A 108 21.30 8.11 -0.24
CA ALA A 108 20.84 7.04 0.63
C ALA A 108 21.38 5.66 0.23
N ILE A 109 21.44 5.37 -1.08
CA ILE A 109 22.01 4.10 -1.57
C ILE A 109 23.52 4.00 -1.27
N THR A 110 24.24 5.10 -1.36
CA THR A 110 25.68 5.12 -1.05
C THR A 110 25.91 4.78 0.41
N LYS A 111 25.09 5.34 1.34
CA LYS A 111 25.12 4.99 2.76
C LYS A 111 24.89 3.50 2.97
N THR A 112 23.86 2.94 2.32
CA THR A 112 23.52 1.51 2.42
C THR A 112 24.69 0.64 1.98
N LEU A 113 25.26 0.92 0.82
CA LEU A 113 26.39 0.14 0.29
C LEU A 113 27.66 0.31 1.11
N MET A 114 27.92 1.49 1.62
CA MET A 114 29.08 1.75 2.51
C MET A 114 28.97 1.00 3.82
N SER A 115 27.78 0.78 4.34
CA SER A 115 27.57 -0.01 5.56
C SER A 115 27.71 -1.51 5.33
N GLN A 116 27.48 -1.99 4.10
CA GLN A 116 27.47 -3.41 3.77
C GLN A 116 28.80 -3.97 3.27
N THR A 117 29.62 -3.14 2.62
CA THR A 117 30.81 -3.63 1.95
C THR A 117 31.99 -2.68 2.16
N LYS A 118 33.01 -3.19 2.81
CA LYS A 118 34.35 -2.54 2.86
C LYS A 118 35.09 -2.57 1.53
N GLN A 119 34.54 -3.21 0.49
CA GLN A 119 35.20 -3.60 -0.75
C GLN A 119 35.02 -2.65 -1.94
N TYR A 120 34.09 -1.71 -1.90
CA TYR A 120 33.90 -0.80 -3.01
C TYR A 120 34.87 0.38 -2.95
N ASN A 121 35.77 0.40 -3.93
CA ASN A 121 36.80 1.43 -4.05
C ASN A 121 36.17 2.75 -4.53
N PHE A 122 36.31 3.79 -3.73
CA PHE A 122 35.47 5.00 -3.74
C PHE A 122 35.96 6.14 -4.64
N ASP A 123 36.42 5.91 -5.84
CA ASP A 123 36.45 6.94 -6.90
C ASP A 123 35.03 7.51 -7.18
N ILE A 124 34.02 6.80 -6.78
CA ILE A 124 32.61 7.13 -6.68
C ILE A 124 32.35 8.41 -5.88
N LYS A 125 33.02 8.63 -4.74
CA LYS A 125 32.78 9.74 -3.81
C LYS A 125 33.00 11.11 -4.46
N LYS A 126 33.97 11.22 -5.34
CA LYS A 126 34.34 12.46 -6.04
C LYS A 126 33.14 13.02 -6.84
N SER A 127 32.52 12.20 -7.66
CA SER A 127 31.38 12.58 -8.48
C SER A 127 30.13 12.80 -7.66
N ILE A 128 29.90 11.97 -6.64
CA ILE A 128 28.75 12.10 -5.72
C ILE A 128 28.78 13.45 -5.03
N VAL A 129 29.90 13.80 -4.35
CA VAL A 129 30.00 15.06 -3.64
C VAL A 129 29.82 16.25 -4.58
N LYS A 130 30.49 16.22 -5.72
CA LYS A 130 30.42 17.31 -6.71
C LYS A 130 29.00 17.49 -7.25
N SER A 131 28.32 16.40 -7.58
CA SER A 131 26.98 16.46 -8.17
C SER A 131 25.90 16.71 -7.14
N TYR A 132 25.97 16.07 -5.95
CA TYR A 132 24.96 16.19 -4.91
C TYR A 132 24.90 17.58 -4.29
N ILE A 133 26.05 18.21 -4.07
CA ILE A 133 26.11 19.56 -3.48
C ILE A 133 25.66 20.62 -4.48
N PHE A 134 25.94 20.45 -5.78
CA PHE A 134 25.92 21.53 -6.76
C PHE A 134 25.03 21.31 -8.00
N LYS A 135 24.41 20.16 -8.19
CA LYS A 135 23.60 19.89 -9.39
C LYS A 135 22.25 19.26 -9.07
N LYS A 136 21.27 19.57 -9.92
CA LYS A 136 19.97 18.88 -9.98
C LYS A 136 20.09 17.61 -10.82
N SER A 137 19.13 16.69 -10.70
CA SER A 137 19.00 15.57 -11.60
C SER A 137 18.94 16.01 -13.06
N LYS A 138 19.54 15.23 -13.95
CA LYS A 138 19.44 15.41 -15.41
C LYS A 138 18.14 14.88 -15.98
N PHE A 139 17.47 14.01 -15.22
CA PHE A 139 16.20 13.43 -15.61
C PHE A 139 15.03 14.30 -15.12
N ARG A 140 14.01 14.37 -15.97
CA ARG A 140 12.79 15.13 -15.74
C ARG A 140 11.58 14.24 -15.49
N THR A 141 11.80 12.91 -15.45
CA THR A 141 10.74 11.92 -15.28
C THR A 141 11.03 10.95 -14.15
N ASP A 142 9.96 10.42 -13.59
CA ASP A 142 9.96 9.20 -12.79
C ASP A 142 8.83 8.30 -13.31
N VAL A 143 9.20 7.40 -14.23
CA VAL A 143 8.21 6.57 -14.95
C VAL A 143 8.03 5.18 -14.35
N HIS A 144 8.83 4.82 -13.35
CA HIS A 144 8.66 3.58 -12.62
C HIS A 144 8.58 3.86 -11.14
N THR A 145 7.36 3.98 -10.67
CA THR A 145 7.09 4.24 -9.26
C THR A 145 5.68 3.79 -8.86
N HIS A 146 5.44 3.66 -7.56
CA HIS A 146 4.19 3.16 -7.00
C HIS A 146 3.53 4.18 -6.08
N MET A 147 2.20 4.34 -6.19
CA MET A 147 1.43 5.36 -5.46
C MET A 147 1.68 5.34 -3.95
N ASN A 148 1.73 4.18 -3.35
CA ASN A 148 1.92 4.03 -1.92
C ASN A 148 3.40 3.89 -1.50
N ALA A 149 4.33 4.42 -2.29
CA ALA A 149 5.75 4.41 -2.01
C ALA A 149 6.44 5.76 -2.27
N ASN A 150 5.70 6.78 -2.76
CA ASN A 150 6.28 8.02 -3.27
C ASN A 150 6.45 9.14 -2.26
N LEU A 151 5.73 9.12 -1.15
CA LEU A 151 5.80 10.22 -0.18
C LEU A 151 6.93 9.99 0.82
N SER A 152 7.75 11.01 1.04
CA SER A 152 8.79 10.94 2.06
C SER A 152 8.20 10.74 3.45
N PRO A 153 8.94 10.10 4.38
CA PRO A 153 8.48 9.94 5.74
C PRO A 153 8.03 11.25 6.40
N ASP A 154 8.72 12.35 6.13
CA ASP A 154 8.38 13.65 6.72
C ASP A 154 7.06 14.21 6.16
N VAL A 155 6.79 14.02 4.87
CA VAL A 155 5.50 14.37 4.28
C VAL A 155 4.38 13.49 4.84
N LEU A 156 4.60 12.18 5.01
CA LEU A 156 3.61 11.28 5.60
C LEU A 156 3.29 11.62 7.05
N ILE A 157 4.32 11.89 7.86
CA ILE A 157 4.16 12.37 9.24
C ILE A 157 3.34 13.65 9.26
N SER A 158 3.65 14.58 8.37
CA SER A 158 2.94 15.85 8.26
C SER A 158 1.48 15.66 7.83
N LEU A 159 1.20 14.76 6.87
CA LEU A 159 -0.16 14.36 6.51
C LEU A 159 -0.89 13.73 7.69
N GLY A 160 -0.21 12.89 8.46
CA GLY A 160 -0.76 12.28 9.67
C GLY A 160 -1.18 13.31 10.72
N ILE A 161 -0.39 14.37 10.90
CA ILE A 161 -0.70 15.48 11.81
C ILE A 161 -1.84 16.32 11.24
N ALA A 162 -1.71 16.79 10.00
CA ALA A 162 -2.66 17.72 9.38
C ALA A 162 -4.06 17.10 9.21
N ASN A 163 -4.12 15.85 8.78
CA ASN A 163 -5.38 15.09 8.62
C ASN A 163 -5.82 14.38 9.91
N GLN A 164 -5.01 14.41 10.96
CA GLN A 164 -5.31 13.79 12.25
C GLN A 164 -5.66 12.30 12.11
N LEU A 165 -4.74 11.54 11.55
CA LEU A 165 -4.91 10.11 11.30
C LEU A 165 -4.93 9.30 12.59
N ARG A 166 -5.64 8.17 12.58
CA ARG A 166 -5.58 7.15 13.63
C ARG A 166 -4.21 6.48 13.63
N TYR A 167 -3.53 6.50 14.76
CA TYR A 167 -2.26 5.82 14.92
C TYR A 167 -2.42 4.65 15.88
N PRO A 168 -2.28 3.39 15.41
CA PRO A 168 -2.60 2.22 16.22
C PRO A 168 -1.70 2.06 17.44
N LEU A 169 -2.30 1.66 18.57
CA LEU A 169 -1.58 1.39 19.82
C LEU A 169 -0.50 0.32 19.64
N TYR A 170 -0.72 -0.63 18.74
CA TYR A 170 0.28 -1.63 18.39
C TYR A 170 1.63 -1.01 18.01
N TYR A 171 1.64 0.02 17.15
CA TYR A 171 2.88 0.67 16.74
C TYR A 171 3.48 1.55 17.83
N ILE A 172 2.66 2.13 18.68
CA ILE A 172 3.15 2.87 19.85
C ILE A 172 3.98 1.93 20.75
N LYS A 173 3.43 0.75 21.05
CA LYS A 173 4.11 -0.25 21.87
C LYS A 173 5.35 -0.81 21.16
N LYS A 174 5.23 -1.19 19.90
CA LYS A 174 6.33 -1.80 19.13
C LYS A 174 7.52 -0.86 18.92
N LEU A 175 7.28 0.43 18.72
CA LEU A 175 8.30 1.47 18.60
C LEU A 175 8.76 2.01 19.96
N ASN A 176 8.10 1.60 21.04
CA ASN A 176 8.30 2.17 22.37
C ASN A 176 8.24 3.71 22.32
N LEU A 177 7.13 4.23 21.75
CA LEU A 177 6.89 5.66 21.71
C LEU A 177 6.54 6.15 23.12
N LYS A 178 7.06 7.29 23.48
CA LYS A 178 6.79 7.92 24.76
C LYS A 178 5.43 8.61 24.73
N LEU A 179 4.59 8.32 25.71
CA LEU A 179 3.29 8.93 25.93
C LEU A 179 3.33 9.80 27.19
N THR A 180 2.44 10.79 27.25
CA THR A 180 2.14 11.49 28.49
C THR A 180 1.19 10.67 29.34
N GLU A 181 1.16 10.86 30.65
CA GLU A 181 0.18 10.18 31.53
C GLU A 181 -1.28 10.36 31.08
N LYS A 182 -1.59 11.52 30.54
CA LYS A 182 -2.92 11.82 30.01
C LYS A 182 -3.23 10.97 28.78
N GLN A 183 -2.26 10.81 27.88
CA GLN A 183 -2.39 9.99 26.68
C GLN A 183 -2.52 8.52 27.04
N GLU A 184 -1.70 8.02 27.97
CA GLU A 184 -1.80 6.64 28.47
C GLU A 184 -3.16 6.33 29.06
N LYS A 185 -3.65 7.20 29.95
CA LYS A 185 -4.98 7.06 30.55
C LYS A 185 -6.11 7.11 29.50
N SER A 186 -5.94 7.92 28.45
CA SER A 186 -6.91 8.02 27.36
C SER A 186 -6.96 6.73 26.52
N ILE A 187 -5.81 6.15 26.19
CA ILE A 187 -5.73 4.92 25.40
C ILE A 187 -6.25 3.71 26.19
N TYR A 188 -5.88 3.57 27.45
CA TYR A 188 -6.21 2.39 28.27
C TYR A 188 -7.62 2.46 28.88
N LYS A 189 -8.26 3.60 28.94
CA LYS A 189 -9.52 3.80 29.66
C LYS A 189 -10.67 2.97 29.13
N ASP A 190 -10.66 2.62 27.87
CA ASP A 190 -11.78 1.94 27.21
C ASP A 190 -11.51 0.47 26.81
N ARG A 191 -10.28 -0.11 27.09
CA ARG A 191 -9.93 -1.37 26.45
C ARG A 191 -8.96 -2.32 27.19
N LYS A 192 -9.31 -2.74 28.36
CA LYS A 192 -8.60 -3.83 29.06
C LYS A 192 -8.54 -5.16 28.29
N VAL A 193 -9.45 -5.38 27.34
CA VAL A 193 -9.54 -6.62 26.54
C VAL A 193 -8.46 -6.70 25.48
N VAL A 194 -7.96 -5.57 24.99
CA VAL A 194 -6.98 -5.51 23.88
C VAL A 194 -5.56 -5.86 24.35
N GLU A 195 -5.23 -5.63 25.63
CA GLU A 195 -3.90 -6.00 26.14
C GLU A 195 -3.58 -7.48 25.96
N LYS A 196 -4.55 -8.36 26.20
CA LYS A 196 -4.37 -9.82 26.02
C LYS A 196 -4.14 -10.25 24.57
N GLN A 197 -4.63 -9.50 23.60
CA GLN A 197 -4.43 -9.82 22.17
C GLN A 197 -3.01 -9.49 21.70
N PHE A 198 -2.33 -8.54 22.35
CA PHE A 198 -0.96 -8.14 22.00
C PHE A 198 0.12 -8.96 22.70
N GLU A 199 -0.21 -9.68 23.76
CA GLU A 199 0.74 -10.55 24.47
C GLU A 199 1.13 -11.81 23.68
N ASN A 200 0.30 -12.26 22.73
CA ASN A 200 0.59 -13.41 21.87
C ASN A 200 1.37 -13.01 20.61
N SER A 201 2.66 -12.75 20.77
CA SER A 201 3.56 -12.28 19.72
C SER A 201 3.74 -13.23 18.53
N GLU A 202 3.62 -14.54 18.71
CA GLU A 202 3.79 -15.54 17.63
C GLU A 202 2.68 -15.47 16.57
N LEU A 203 1.47 -15.11 16.96
CA LEU A 203 0.35 -14.96 16.03
C LEU A 203 0.36 -13.60 15.32
N VAL A 204 0.98 -12.59 15.92
CA VAL A 204 1.05 -11.24 15.37
C VAL A 204 2.01 -11.19 14.18
N GLY A 205 3.13 -11.90 14.22
CA GLY A 205 4.11 -11.91 13.12
C GLY A 205 3.59 -12.50 11.80
N LYS A 206 2.65 -13.45 11.86
CA LYS A 206 2.11 -14.16 10.69
C LYS A 206 0.93 -13.43 10.00
N TYR A 207 0.19 -12.59 10.74
CA TYR A 207 -1.05 -11.95 10.27
C TYR A 207 -1.18 -10.51 10.76
N LEU A 208 -0.09 -9.78 10.75
CA LEU A 208 0.04 -8.44 11.32
C LEU A 208 -1.09 -7.51 10.88
N THR A 209 -1.42 -7.56 9.59
CA THR A 209 -2.38 -6.68 8.94
C THR A 209 -3.83 -6.90 9.39
N ARG A 210 -4.18 -8.11 9.83
CA ARG A 210 -5.55 -8.45 10.25
C ARG A 210 -5.79 -8.37 11.74
N LYS A 211 -4.73 -8.29 12.53
CA LYS A 211 -4.81 -8.31 14.00
C LYS A 211 -4.50 -6.97 14.65
N ILE A 212 -4.05 -5.98 13.88
CA ILE A 212 -3.92 -4.63 14.38
C ILE A 212 -5.34 -4.08 14.53
N ASP A 213 -5.75 -3.90 15.76
CA ASP A 213 -7.05 -3.33 16.07
C ASP A 213 -7.03 -1.83 15.78
N ASP A 214 -7.58 -1.45 14.63
CA ASP A 214 -7.73 -0.05 14.23
C ASP A 214 -8.64 0.75 15.17
N ASN A 215 -9.40 0.08 16.02
CA ASN A 215 -10.21 0.75 17.01
C ASN A 215 -9.42 1.15 18.27
N THR A 216 -8.22 0.61 18.46
CA THR A 216 -7.31 1.00 19.55
C THR A 216 -6.21 1.89 19.01
N PHE A 217 -6.47 3.19 19.03
CA PHE A 217 -5.59 4.18 18.43
C PHE A 217 -5.49 5.45 19.26
N ILE A 218 -4.49 6.26 18.93
CA ILE A 218 -4.41 7.66 19.29
C ILE A 218 -4.56 8.52 18.03
N ASN A 219 -5.11 9.73 18.18
CA ASN A 219 -4.99 10.75 17.15
C ASN A 219 -3.50 11.12 16.98
N PHE A 220 -2.94 10.94 15.78
CA PHE A 220 -1.52 11.16 15.52
C PHE A 220 -1.09 12.61 15.82
N ALA A 221 -1.96 13.58 15.53
CA ALA A 221 -1.70 14.97 15.90
C ALA A 221 -1.62 15.17 17.42
N ASP A 222 -2.46 14.46 18.17
CA ASP A 222 -2.41 14.48 19.64
C ASP A 222 -1.11 13.89 20.18
N LEU A 223 -0.69 12.74 19.62
CA LEU A 223 0.56 12.08 19.98
C LEU A 223 1.77 13.00 19.87
N ILE A 224 1.79 13.90 18.89
CA ILE A 224 2.91 14.80 18.64
C ILE A 224 2.71 16.16 19.33
N LEU A 225 1.59 16.85 19.07
CA LEU A 225 1.38 18.23 19.49
C LEU A 225 1.09 18.40 20.99
N ASN A 226 0.55 17.37 21.63
CA ASN A 226 0.33 17.36 23.07
C ASN A 226 1.42 16.60 23.85
N ASN A 227 2.56 16.33 23.20
CA ASN A 227 3.70 15.62 23.75
C ASN A 227 5.03 16.18 23.18
N LEU A 228 5.16 17.48 23.17
CA LEU A 228 6.29 18.17 22.53
C LEU A 228 7.63 17.84 23.18
N GLU A 229 7.65 17.50 24.45
CA GLU A 229 8.85 17.07 25.18
C GLU A 229 9.48 15.80 24.58
N ASN A 230 8.65 14.86 24.13
CA ASN A 230 9.11 13.61 23.53
C ASN A 230 9.00 13.60 21.99
N ALA A 231 8.59 14.74 21.39
CA ALA A 231 8.25 14.78 19.96
C ALA A 231 9.44 14.40 19.07
N GLN A 232 10.65 14.84 19.39
CA GLN A 232 11.85 14.54 18.59
C GLN A 232 12.13 13.04 18.55
N GLU A 233 12.13 12.38 19.69
CA GLU A 233 12.37 10.93 19.78
C GLU A 233 11.25 10.15 19.09
N ASN A 234 10.00 10.50 19.35
CA ASN A 234 8.85 9.85 18.74
C ASN A 234 8.86 10.00 17.22
N LEU A 235 9.11 11.21 16.71
CA LEU A 235 9.17 11.48 15.26
C LEU A 235 10.31 10.69 14.60
N GLN A 236 11.48 10.60 15.23
CA GLN A 236 12.57 9.81 14.67
C GLN A 236 12.21 8.32 14.58
N LYS A 237 11.61 7.75 15.64
CA LYS A 237 11.16 6.36 15.65
C LYS A 237 10.09 6.10 14.59
N VAL A 238 9.11 6.99 14.45
CA VAL A 238 8.08 6.89 13.41
C VAL A 238 8.73 6.98 12.02
N ARG A 239 9.65 7.93 11.81
CA ARG A 239 10.35 8.09 10.53
C ARG A 239 11.10 6.82 10.12
N THR A 240 11.81 6.18 11.05
CA THR A 240 12.54 4.93 10.76
C THR A 240 11.61 3.75 10.45
N SER A 241 10.37 3.79 10.91
CA SER A 241 9.36 2.79 10.61
C SER A 241 8.77 2.91 9.19
N LEU A 242 8.96 4.05 8.53
CA LEU A 242 8.32 4.39 7.27
C LEU A 242 9.22 4.21 6.04
N ALA A 243 10.50 3.95 6.20
CA ALA A 243 11.42 3.80 5.09
C ALA A 243 12.21 2.50 5.17
N LEU A 244 12.49 1.90 4.02
CA LEU A 244 13.42 0.77 3.90
C LEU A 244 14.86 1.27 4.00
N LEU A 245 15.25 1.68 5.20
CA LEU A 245 16.63 1.97 5.52
C LEU A 245 17.22 0.73 6.15
N LYS A 246 18.39 0.32 5.68
CA LYS A 246 19.15 -0.76 6.29
C LYS A 246 19.97 -0.19 7.45
N ASP A 247 19.37 -0.09 8.61
CA ASP A 247 20.11 0.14 9.87
C ASP A 247 20.14 -1.17 10.66
N GLY A 248 21.20 -1.41 11.39
CA GLY A 248 21.48 -2.70 12.04
C GLY A 248 20.55 -3.07 13.21
N GLN A 249 19.44 -2.37 13.39
CA GLN A 249 18.44 -2.61 14.44
C GLN A 249 17.02 -2.35 13.91
N ALA A 250 16.64 -3.03 12.83
CA ALA A 250 15.29 -2.92 12.31
C ALA A 250 14.29 -3.54 13.30
N VAL A 251 13.49 -2.72 13.95
CA VAL A 251 12.36 -3.13 14.79
C VAL A 251 11.26 -3.77 13.93
N PHE A 252 11.20 -3.39 12.66
CA PHE A 252 10.24 -3.88 11.69
C PHE A 252 10.88 -4.59 10.52
N THR A 253 10.24 -5.64 10.02
CA THR A 253 10.53 -6.21 8.71
C THR A 253 10.14 -5.22 7.62
N ASN A 254 10.68 -5.40 6.41
CA ASN A 254 10.30 -4.58 5.24
C ASN A 254 8.79 -4.58 5.00
N LEU A 255 8.17 -5.71 5.23
CA LEU A 255 6.73 -5.90 5.06
C LEU A 255 5.91 -5.15 6.11
N GLU A 256 6.36 -5.13 7.36
CA GLU A 256 5.74 -4.32 8.41
C GLU A 256 5.90 -2.83 8.13
N LYS A 257 7.06 -2.40 7.63
CA LYS A 257 7.27 -1.01 7.21
C LYS A 257 6.33 -0.62 6.06
N LEU A 258 6.20 -1.48 5.05
CA LEU A 258 5.24 -1.26 3.96
C LEU A 258 3.80 -1.17 4.45
N TYR A 259 3.44 -1.98 5.45
CA TYR A 259 2.11 -1.94 6.03
C TYR A 259 1.81 -0.63 6.75
N ILE A 260 2.70 -0.18 7.66
CA ILE A 260 2.50 1.09 8.38
C ILE A 260 2.49 2.27 7.40
N TYR A 261 3.38 2.27 6.42
CA TYR A 261 3.41 3.27 5.36
C TYR A 261 2.07 3.34 4.61
N ARG A 262 1.59 2.19 4.12
CA ARG A 262 0.41 2.11 3.27
C ARG A 262 -0.89 2.29 4.05
N TYR A 263 -1.09 1.53 5.11
CA TYR A 263 -2.41 1.45 5.76
C TYR A 263 -2.60 2.44 6.90
N VAL A 264 -1.52 2.89 7.55
CA VAL A 264 -1.63 3.91 8.60
C VAL A 264 -1.59 5.31 8.03
N PHE A 265 -0.66 5.57 7.10
CA PHE A 265 -0.47 6.93 6.58
C PHE A 265 -1.11 7.16 5.20
N CYS A 266 -0.90 6.29 4.23
CA CYS A 266 -1.42 6.52 2.88
C CYS A 266 -2.92 6.26 2.72
N LYS A 267 -3.44 5.26 3.40
CA LYS A 267 -4.86 4.87 3.39
C LYS A 267 -5.50 5.00 4.78
N GLY A 268 -4.84 5.73 5.66
CA GLY A 268 -5.25 5.84 7.05
C GLY A 268 -6.63 6.46 7.23
N THR A 269 -7.27 6.08 8.31
CA THR A 269 -8.57 6.63 8.71
C THR A 269 -8.36 7.90 9.51
N VAL A 270 -9.15 8.92 9.23
CA VAL A 270 -9.17 10.16 10.02
C VAL A 270 -9.77 9.88 11.40
N SER A 271 -9.12 10.35 12.44
CA SER A 271 -9.62 10.21 13.83
C SER A 271 -10.92 10.99 14.02
N GLU A 272 -11.89 10.37 14.67
CA GLU A 272 -13.12 11.05 15.11
C GLU A 272 -12.83 12.04 16.25
N ASN A 273 -11.91 11.71 17.13
CA ASN A 273 -11.46 12.55 18.23
C ASN A 273 -10.48 13.61 17.75
N LYS A 274 -10.97 14.62 17.07
CA LYS A 274 -10.14 15.71 16.55
C LYS A 274 -9.69 16.66 17.64
N ILE A 275 -8.43 17.08 17.58
CA ILE A 275 -7.87 18.14 18.41
C ILE A 275 -7.81 19.45 17.62
N LYS A 276 -7.82 20.57 18.34
CA LYS A 276 -7.56 21.88 17.70
C LYS A 276 -6.08 21.96 17.32
N LEU A 277 -5.79 22.08 16.04
CA LEU A 277 -4.44 22.33 15.55
C LEU A 277 -4.05 23.77 15.90
N ASN A 278 -3.08 23.92 16.78
CA ASN A 278 -2.62 25.22 17.29
C ASN A 278 -1.27 25.56 16.66
N ASN A 279 -1.20 26.69 15.94
CA ASN A 279 0.02 27.14 15.28
C ASN A 279 1.19 27.26 16.26
N ASN A 280 0.97 27.77 17.47
CA ASN A 280 2.03 27.89 18.48
C ASN A 280 2.62 26.53 18.91
N LYS A 281 1.84 25.46 18.86
CA LYS A 281 2.32 24.10 19.11
C LYS A 281 3.00 23.49 17.89
N ILE A 282 2.47 23.74 16.69
CA ILE A 282 3.07 23.29 15.44
C ILE A 282 4.47 23.89 15.29
N GLU A 283 4.65 25.17 15.60
CA GLU A 283 5.94 25.84 15.54
C GLU A 283 6.98 25.29 16.53
N LYS A 284 6.55 24.62 17.58
CA LYS A 284 7.41 23.98 18.57
C LYS A 284 7.79 22.55 18.21
N ILE A 285 7.32 22.01 17.11
CA ILE A 285 7.78 20.71 16.60
C ILE A 285 9.29 20.85 16.31
N PRO A 286 10.14 19.94 16.80
CA PRO A 286 11.61 20.10 16.71
C PRO A 286 12.17 19.98 15.28
N GLU A 287 11.35 19.67 14.28
CA GLU A 287 11.72 19.41 12.90
C GLU A 287 11.12 20.49 11.98
N SER A 288 11.96 21.41 11.49
CA SER A 288 11.51 22.57 10.69
C SER A 288 10.77 22.19 9.41
N ASP A 289 11.21 21.12 8.73
CA ASP A 289 10.55 20.65 7.49
C ASP A 289 9.12 20.15 7.76
N ILE A 290 8.94 19.39 8.84
CA ILE A 290 7.60 18.94 9.27
C ILE A 290 6.73 20.15 9.61
N VAL A 291 7.27 21.15 10.30
CA VAL A 291 6.53 22.39 10.61
C VAL A 291 6.03 23.07 9.34
N ASN A 292 6.92 23.22 8.36
CA ASN A 292 6.59 23.87 7.09
C ASN A 292 5.53 23.08 6.31
N TYR A 293 5.67 21.76 6.24
CA TYR A 293 4.70 20.89 5.59
C TYR A 293 3.33 20.95 6.27
N VAL A 294 3.27 20.81 7.58
CA VAL A 294 2.01 20.87 8.34
C VAL A 294 1.31 22.23 8.16
N LYS A 295 2.06 23.34 8.25
CA LYS A 295 1.49 24.68 8.01
C LYS A 295 0.89 24.80 6.61
N LYS A 296 1.62 24.34 5.59
CA LYS A 296 1.13 24.37 4.21
C LYS A 296 -0.10 23.50 4.00
N MET A 297 -0.12 22.29 4.58
CA MET A 297 -1.29 21.40 4.54
C MET A 297 -2.52 22.02 5.20
N ILE A 298 -2.35 22.70 6.33
CA ILE A 298 -3.44 23.41 7.00
C ILE A 298 -3.91 24.59 6.14
N GLU A 299 -2.99 25.30 5.49
CA GLU A 299 -3.34 26.39 4.59
C GLU A 299 -4.15 25.89 3.40
N ASP A 300 -3.76 24.76 2.80
CA ASP A 300 -4.49 24.12 1.70
C ASP A 300 -5.95 23.76 2.09
N LYS A 301 -6.22 23.52 3.37
CA LYS A 301 -7.57 23.19 3.88
C LYS A 301 -8.39 24.40 4.37
N LYS A 302 -7.84 25.62 4.28
CA LYS A 302 -8.60 26.82 4.65
C LYS A 302 -9.73 27.09 3.65
N SER A 303 -10.80 27.70 4.17
CA SER A 303 -11.92 28.13 3.34
C SER A 303 -11.49 29.05 2.21
N GLY A 304 -11.94 28.75 1.00
CA GLY A 304 -11.58 29.45 -0.24
C GLY A 304 -10.31 28.92 -0.91
N SER A 305 -9.60 27.95 -0.34
CA SER A 305 -8.51 27.28 -1.04
C SER A 305 -9.05 26.32 -2.11
N LYS A 306 -8.35 26.23 -3.24
CA LYS A 306 -8.70 25.26 -4.30
C LYS A 306 -8.60 23.79 -3.86
N TYR A 307 -7.99 23.52 -2.72
CA TYR A 307 -7.82 22.20 -2.09
C TYR A 307 -8.61 22.01 -0.79
N GLU A 308 -9.51 22.94 -0.45
CA GLU A 308 -10.28 22.90 0.79
C GLU A 308 -10.95 21.56 1.06
N HIS A 309 -11.54 20.96 0.03
CA HIS A 309 -12.31 19.71 0.12
C HIS A 309 -11.55 18.45 -0.31
N ASN A 310 -10.25 18.57 -0.52
CA ASN A 310 -9.45 17.43 -0.93
C ASN A 310 -9.60 16.25 0.05
N THR A 311 -9.79 15.06 -0.50
CA THR A 311 -9.64 13.80 0.22
C THR A 311 -8.16 13.55 0.56
N LEU A 312 -7.88 12.64 1.48
CA LEU A 312 -6.50 12.23 1.79
C LEU A 312 -5.78 11.70 0.53
N ARG A 313 -6.50 11.05 -0.38
CA ARG A 313 -5.95 10.60 -1.67
C ARG A 313 -5.51 11.77 -2.54
N GLN A 314 -6.36 12.77 -2.68
CA GLN A 314 -6.07 13.98 -3.46
C GLN A 314 -4.90 14.76 -2.86
N ASP A 315 -4.82 14.85 -1.54
CA ASP A 315 -3.67 15.44 -0.86
C ASP A 315 -2.36 14.70 -1.14
N LYS A 316 -2.39 13.36 -1.24
CA LYS A 316 -1.20 12.58 -1.61
C LYS A 316 -0.71 12.93 -3.02
N TYR A 317 -1.60 12.99 -4.01
CA TYR A 317 -1.20 13.40 -5.37
C TYR A 317 -0.60 14.79 -5.37
N LEU A 318 -1.21 15.74 -4.67
CA LEU A 318 -0.71 17.10 -4.54
C LEU A 318 0.72 17.13 -3.97
N TRP A 319 0.94 16.39 -2.89
CA TRP A 319 2.25 16.38 -2.23
C TRP A 319 3.31 15.60 -3.01
N ILE A 320 2.95 14.55 -3.73
CA ILE A 320 3.85 13.90 -4.70
C ILE A 320 4.28 14.90 -5.77
N ALA A 321 3.35 15.64 -6.33
CA ALA A 321 3.66 16.63 -7.36
C ALA A 321 4.55 17.77 -6.83
N ARG A 322 4.29 18.28 -5.63
CA ARG A 322 5.12 19.31 -4.99
C ARG A 322 6.54 18.83 -4.73
N GLU A 323 6.71 17.59 -4.25
CA GLU A 323 8.04 17.00 -4.06
C GLU A 323 8.75 16.79 -5.41
N TYR A 324 8.03 16.33 -6.43
CA TYR A 324 8.57 16.22 -7.78
C TYR A 324 8.97 17.57 -8.38
N GLN A 325 8.16 18.60 -8.18
CA GLN A 325 8.51 19.97 -8.61
C GLN A 325 9.85 20.43 -8.02
N LYS A 326 10.08 20.17 -6.74
CA LYS A 326 11.36 20.49 -6.06
C LYS A 326 12.55 19.74 -6.68
N GLN A 327 12.32 18.51 -7.14
CA GLN A 327 13.33 17.68 -7.80
C GLN A 327 13.56 18.06 -9.27
N GLY A 328 12.67 18.87 -9.86
CA GLY A 328 12.70 19.20 -11.28
C GLY A 328 12.06 18.15 -12.17
N ILE A 329 11.27 17.25 -11.61
CA ILE A 329 10.49 16.25 -12.34
C ILE A 329 9.28 16.94 -12.96
N LEU A 330 9.05 16.72 -14.24
CA LEU A 330 7.93 17.29 -15.00
C LEU A 330 6.86 16.26 -15.33
N TYR A 331 7.23 14.99 -15.37
CA TYR A 331 6.34 13.90 -15.77
C TYR A 331 6.59 12.64 -14.93
N SER A 332 5.53 12.01 -14.50
CA SER A 332 5.61 10.73 -13.75
C SER A 332 4.49 9.78 -14.14
N GLU A 333 4.81 8.50 -14.18
CA GLU A 333 3.82 7.42 -14.35
C GLU A 333 3.80 6.56 -13.08
N ILE A 334 2.71 6.64 -12.35
CA ILE A 334 2.57 6.03 -11.04
C ILE A 334 1.65 4.81 -11.12
N ALA A 335 2.13 3.65 -10.72
CA ALA A 335 1.31 2.45 -10.58
C ALA A 335 0.42 2.55 -9.34
N ASP A 336 -0.90 2.44 -9.52
CA ASP A 336 -1.88 2.54 -8.44
C ASP A 336 -2.80 1.32 -8.39
N THR A 337 -2.70 0.55 -7.29
CA THR A 337 -3.57 -0.61 -7.04
C THR A 337 -5.00 -0.23 -6.67
N ASP A 338 -5.28 1.03 -6.35
CA ASP A 338 -6.62 1.46 -6.01
C ASP A 338 -7.51 1.61 -7.23
N LEU A 339 -6.90 1.74 -8.41
CA LEU A 339 -7.60 1.62 -9.69
C LEU A 339 -8.08 0.20 -10.00
N ALA A 340 -7.54 -0.80 -9.31
CA ALA A 340 -7.94 -2.20 -9.44
C ALA A 340 -9.11 -2.61 -8.52
N LYS A 341 -9.69 -1.67 -7.80
CA LYS A 341 -10.91 -1.93 -7.01
C LYS A 341 -12.11 -2.11 -7.94
N VAL A 342 -13.03 -2.97 -7.54
CA VAL A 342 -14.26 -3.25 -8.30
C VAL A 342 -15.40 -2.37 -7.78
N GLY A 343 -16.28 -1.93 -8.67
CA GLY A 343 -17.50 -1.21 -8.34
C GLY A 343 -17.24 0.25 -7.90
N GLU A 344 -18.09 0.72 -7.02
CA GLU A 344 -18.11 2.10 -6.52
C GLU A 344 -16.74 2.64 -6.05
N PRO A 345 -15.92 1.87 -5.32
CA PRO A 345 -14.59 2.33 -4.93
C PRO A 345 -13.66 2.71 -6.10
N ALA A 346 -13.73 2.02 -7.24
CA ALA A 346 -12.93 2.34 -8.42
C ALA A 346 -13.41 3.64 -9.09
N ILE A 347 -14.72 3.80 -9.23
CA ILE A 347 -15.33 5.03 -9.76
C ILE A 347 -14.93 6.23 -8.91
N LYS A 348 -15.03 6.12 -7.59
CA LYS A 348 -14.65 7.20 -6.68
C LYS A 348 -13.18 7.59 -6.80
N VAL A 349 -12.28 6.61 -6.97
CA VAL A 349 -10.87 6.89 -7.23
C VAL A 349 -10.69 7.71 -8.50
N LEU A 350 -11.43 7.37 -9.57
CA LEU A 350 -11.34 8.08 -10.83
C LEU A 350 -11.92 9.51 -10.74
N GLU A 351 -13.03 9.68 -10.04
CA GLU A 351 -13.60 11.01 -9.74
C GLU A 351 -12.60 11.89 -8.98
N ASP A 352 -11.98 11.37 -7.90
CA ASP A 352 -10.95 12.09 -7.11
C ASP A 352 -9.76 12.53 -7.99
N ILE A 353 -9.34 11.68 -8.95
CA ILE A 353 -8.25 11.97 -9.89
C ILE A 353 -8.65 13.13 -10.81
N HIS A 354 -9.80 13.04 -11.46
CA HIS A 354 -10.26 14.06 -12.41
C HIS A 354 -10.50 15.42 -11.76
N GLU A 355 -10.88 15.43 -10.49
CA GLU A 355 -11.09 16.67 -9.75
C GLU A 355 -9.78 17.37 -9.41
N VAL A 356 -8.74 16.62 -9.02
CA VAL A 356 -7.53 17.23 -8.43
C VAL A 356 -6.41 17.43 -9.44
N MET A 357 -6.25 16.56 -10.45
CA MET A 357 -5.11 16.61 -11.37
C MET A 357 -4.96 17.93 -12.14
N PRO A 358 -6.03 18.55 -12.68
CA PRO A 358 -5.89 19.84 -13.33
C PRO A 358 -5.36 20.93 -12.40
N LYS A 359 -5.81 20.94 -11.14
CA LYS A 359 -5.37 21.92 -10.13
C LYS A 359 -3.88 21.71 -9.77
N ILE A 360 -3.45 20.44 -9.72
CA ILE A 360 -2.05 20.08 -9.45
C ILE A 360 -1.14 20.47 -10.60
N GLU A 361 -1.51 20.15 -11.82
CA GLU A 361 -0.73 20.49 -13.02
C GLU A 361 -0.59 22.01 -13.17
N GLU A 362 -1.65 22.77 -12.89
CA GLU A 362 -1.62 24.23 -12.89
C GLU A 362 -0.63 24.79 -11.85
N GLU A 363 -0.64 24.24 -10.62
CA GLU A 363 0.21 24.75 -9.54
C GLU A 363 1.68 24.36 -9.73
N THR A 364 1.94 23.11 -10.08
CA THR A 364 3.28 22.52 -9.98
C THR A 364 3.98 22.38 -11.33
N GLY A 365 3.23 22.38 -12.42
CA GLY A 365 3.74 22.02 -13.75
C GLY A 365 4.05 20.52 -13.90
N VAL A 366 3.76 19.71 -12.89
CA VAL A 366 4.06 18.27 -12.89
C VAL A 366 2.86 17.49 -13.43
N GLN A 367 3.10 16.70 -14.46
CA GLN A 367 2.10 15.84 -15.08
C GLN A 367 2.19 14.44 -14.50
N ILE A 368 1.22 14.08 -13.67
CA ILE A 368 1.07 12.73 -13.13
C ILE A 368 0.13 11.95 -14.03
N ARG A 369 0.56 10.76 -14.45
CA ARG A 369 -0.25 9.77 -15.14
C ARG A 369 -0.23 8.47 -14.35
N LEU A 370 -1.23 7.65 -14.55
CA LEU A 370 -1.46 6.46 -13.72
C LEU A 370 -1.39 5.20 -14.56
N LEU A 371 -0.82 4.18 -13.98
CA LEU A 371 -0.84 2.82 -14.49
C LEU A 371 -1.77 1.99 -13.59
N PHE A 372 -2.70 1.30 -14.20
CA PHE A 372 -3.55 0.34 -13.53
C PHE A 372 -2.71 -0.84 -13.03
N ALA A 373 -2.59 -0.97 -11.72
CA ALA A 373 -1.68 -1.96 -11.12
C ALA A 373 -2.40 -3.28 -10.80
N ILE A 374 -2.00 -4.32 -11.49
CA ILE A 374 -2.48 -5.70 -11.32
C ILE A 374 -1.43 -6.47 -10.53
N ARG A 375 -1.82 -7.09 -9.44
CA ARG A 375 -0.92 -7.93 -8.65
C ARG A 375 -0.77 -9.30 -9.28
N ARG A 376 0.50 -9.74 -9.44
CA ARG A 376 0.84 -11.08 -9.96
C ARG A 376 0.31 -12.20 -9.09
N ILE A 377 0.32 -11.97 -7.78
CA ILE A 377 -0.17 -12.88 -6.76
C ILE A 377 -0.92 -12.07 -5.69
N PRO A 378 -1.92 -12.68 -5.03
CA PRO A 378 -2.49 -12.10 -3.84
C PRO A 378 -1.41 -11.89 -2.78
N LEU A 379 -1.40 -10.74 -2.10
CA LEU A 379 -0.50 -10.56 -0.97
C LEU A 379 -0.78 -11.65 0.06
N THR A 380 0.21 -12.48 0.33
CA THR A 380 0.09 -13.61 1.29
C THR A 380 -0.24 -13.17 2.71
N ILE A 381 0.00 -11.92 3.02
CA ILE A 381 -0.28 -11.29 4.32
C ILE A 381 -1.72 -10.90 4.47
N ILE A 382 -2.36 -10.45 3.39
CA ILE A 382 -3.80 -10.33 3.31
C ILE A 382 -4.23 -11.65 2.68
N LYS A 383 -4.85 -12.53 3.46
CA LYS A 383 -5.55 -13.67 2.87
C LYS A 383 -6.66 -13.11 1.98
N ASP A 384 -6.30 -12.74 0.76
CA ASP A 384 -7.27 -12.46 -0.26
C ASP A 384 -8.07 -13.75 -0.47
N GLN A 385 -9.37 -13.61 -0.32
CA GLN A 385 -10.27 -14.76 -0.48
C GLN A 385 -10.46 -15.12 -1.96
N THR A 386 -9.95 -14.29 -2.86
CA THR A 386 -10.05 -14.48 -4.30
C THR A 386 -8.99 -15.46 -4.78
N THR A 387 -9.38 -16.39 -5.62
CA THR A 387 -8.43 -17.18 -6.40
C THR A 387 -7.74 -16.25 -7.39
N ASN A 388 -6.48 -16.54 -7.75
CA ASN A 388 -5.72 -15.72 -8.71
C ASN A 388 -6.50 -15.45 -10.01
N SER A 389 -7.24 -16.44 -10.50
CA SER A 389 -8.06 -16.32 -11.71
C SER A 389 -9.21 -15.34 -11.56
N ASN A 390 -9.95 -15.34 -10.46
CA ASN A 390 -11.05 -14.42 -10.24
C ASN A 390 -10.55 -12.99 -10.01
N TYR A 391 -9.48 -12.83 -9.23
CA TYR A 391 -8.86 -11.52 -9.01
C TYR A 391 -8.43 -10.87 -10.34
N LEU A 392 -7.79 -11.62 -11.21
CA LEU A 392 -7.32 -11.09 -12.49
C LEU A 392 -8.47 -10.74 -13.43
N ARG A 393 -9.54 -11.53 -13.45
CA ARG A 393 -10.76 -11.21 -14.23
C ARG A 393 -11.43 -9.94 -13.76
N GLU A 394 -11.65 -9.80 -12.46
CA GLU A 394 -12.25 -8.61 -11.86
C GLU A 394 -11.45 -7.35 -12.21
N ASN A 395 -10.12 -7.47 -12.20
CA ASN A 395 -9.24 -6.36 -12.55
C ASN A 395 -9.32 -5.98 -14.04
N LEU A 396 -9.50 -6.95 -14.94
CA LEU A 396 -9.66 -6.67 -16.37
C LEU A 396 -10.94 -5.90 -16.68
N ASP A 397 -12.05 -6.24 -16.05
CA ASP A 397 -13.30 -5.52 -16.24
C ASP A 397 -13.21 -4.09 -15.71
N VAL A 398 -12.60 -3.90 -14.56
CA VAL A 398 -12.32 -2.56 -14.02
C VAL A 398 -11.41 -1.77 -14.96
N LEU A 399 -10.37 -2.41 -15.51
CA LEU A 399 -9.48 -1.77 -16.47
C LEU A 399 -10.26 -1.22 -17.67
N ARG A 400 -11.14 -2.01 -18.27
CA ARG A 400 -11.95 -1.55 -19.42
C ARG A 400 -12.82 -0.35 -19.06
N ALA A 401 -13.36 -0.29 -17.85
CA ALA A 401 -14.18 0.81 -17.39
C ALA A 401 -13.38 2.11 -17.19
N ILE A 402 -12.24 2.03 -16.53
CA ILE A 402 -11.46 3.20 -16.10
C ILE A 402 -10.33 3.58 -17.06
N ALA A 403 -9.86 2.65 -17.89
CA ALA A 403 -8.79 2.89 -18.85
C ALA A 403 -9.13 3.94 -19.92
N ARG A 404 -10.40 4.33 -20.07
CA ARG A 404 -10.83 5.42 -20.97
C ARG A 404 -10.35 6.78 -20.49
N SER A 405 -10.10 6.93 -19.19
CA SER A 405 -9.60 8.19 -18.63
C SER A 405 -8.23 8.59 -19.21
N PRO A 406 -8.03 9.86 -19.60
CA PRO A 406 -6.75 10.34 -20.09
C PRO A 406 -5.63 10.27 -19.04
N TYR A 407 -5.97 10.23 -17.76
CA TYR A 407 -5.00 10.07 -16.69
C TYR A 407 -4.51 8.64 -16.51
N VAL A 408 -5.23 7.64 -17.05
CA VAL A 408 -4.84 6.22 -17.02
C VAL A 408 -4.17 5.87 -18.33
N VAL A 409 -2.84 5.76 -18.32
CA VAL A 409 -2.03 5.64 -19.54
C VAL A 409 -1.50 4.24 -19.82
N GLY A 410 -1.77 3.29 -18.91
CA GLY A 410 -1.30 1.92 -19.06
C GLY A 410 -1.69 1.01 -17.89
N SER A 411 -1.16 -0.18 -17.95
CA SER A 411 -1.23 -1.20 -16.90
C SER A 411 0.15 -1.56 -16.39
N ASP A 412 0.20 -2.18 -15.22
CA ASP A 412 1.43 -2.67 -14.61
C ASP A 412 1.17 -3.98 -13.86
N PHE A 413 1.99 -4.99 -14.15
CA PHE A 413 1.99 -6.24 -13.38
C PHE A 413 3.01 -6.14 -12.25
N ILE A 414 2.51 -6.01 -11.02
CA ILE A 414 3.31 -5.74 -9.81
C ILE A 414 3.28 -6.89 -8.80
N GLY A 415 4.15 -6.82 -7.80
CA GLY A 415 4.25 -7.76 -6.70
C GLY A 415 5.47 -8.68 -6.85
N GLU A 416 5.73 -9.47 -5.81
CA GLU A 416 6.90 -10.35 -5.79
C GLU A 416 6.94 -11.28 -6.99
N GLU A 417 8.10 -11.36 -7.63
CA GLU A 417 8.34 -12.20 -8.81
C GLU A 417 8.64 -13.65 -8.40
N ILE A 418 7.60 -14.33 -7.89
CA ILE A 418 7.70 -15.73 -7.45
C ILE A 418 7.01 -16.72 -8.39
N ASN A 419 6.33 -16.24 -9.42
CA ASN A 419 5.64 -17.06 -10.41
C ASN A 419 6.18 -16.81 -11.83
N ASP A 420 6.12 -17.84 -12.67
CA ASP A 420 6.42 -17.71 -14.09
C ASP A 420 5.41 -16.77 -14.75
N ILE A 421 5.89 -15.80 -15.52
CA ILE A 421 5.02 -14.80 -16.16
C ILE A 421 4.04 -15.43 -17.17
N THR A 422 4.33 -16.61 -17.69
CA THR A 422 3.42 -17.34 -18.59
C THR A 422 2.11 -17.74 -17.92
N GLU A 423 2.06 -17.83 -16.59
CA GLU A 423 0.82 -18.03 -15.85
C GLU A 423 -0.17 -16.87 -16.03
N LEU A 424 0.35 -15.67 -16.34
CA LEU A 424 -0.44 -14.46 -16.57
C LEU A 424 -0.72 -14.22 -18.06
N LYS A 425 -0.27 -15.11 -18.96
CA LYS A 425 -0.44 -14.95 -20.40
C LYS A 425 -1.89 -14.65 -20.82
N PRO A 426 -2.93 -15.28 -20.26
CA PRO A 426 -4.31 -14.92 -20.61
C PRO A 426 -4.65 -13.46 -20.34
N VAL A 427 -4.21 -12.92 -19.20
CA VAL A 427 -4.43 -11.52 -18.82
C VAL A 427 -3.59 -10.57 -19.67
N ILE A 428 -2.33 -10.92 -19.92
CA ILE A 428 -1.45 -10.16 -20.83
C ILE A 428 -2.08 -10.06 -22.21
N LYS A 429 -2.65 -11.17 -22.73
CA LYS A 429 -3.36 -11.20 -24.01
C LYS A 429 -4.51 -10.20 -24.05
N GLU A 430 -5.34 -10.16 -23.03
CA GLU A 430 -6.47 -9.21 -22.97
C GLU A 430 -5.98 -7.76 -22.98
N LEU A 431 -4.92 -7.44 -22.22
CA LEU A 431 -4.34 -6.10 -22.20
C LEU A 431 -3.66 -5.70 -23.52
N VAL A 432 -2.98 -6.64 -24.14
CA VAL A 432 -2.38 -6.44 -25.47
C VAL A 432 -3.47 -6.19 -26.50
N GLN A 433 -4.53 -6.98 -26.51
CA GLN A 433 -5.65 -6.81 -27.43
C GLN A 433 -6.39 -5.49 -27.18
N TYR A 434 -6.55 -5.07 -25.91
CA TYR A 434 -7.09 -3.76 -25.58
C TYR A 434 -6.20 -2.64 -26.16
N ALA A 435 -4.90 -2.70 -25.90
CA ALA A 435 -3.93 -1.70 -26.38
C ALA A 435 -3.89 -1.60 -27.90
N VAL A 436 -4.02 -2.71 -28.61
CA VAL A 436 -3.94 -2.74 -30.08
C VAL A 436 -5.25 -2.29 -30.73
N ASN A 437 -6.39 -2.71 -30.20
CA ASN A 437 -7.68 -2.50 -30.87
C ASN A 437 -8.44 -1.25 -30.36
N GLU A 438 -8.32 -0.91 -29.08
CA GLU A 438 -9.13 0.14 -28.46
C GLU A 438 -8.32 1.39 -28.09
N ASP A 439 -7.06 1.22 -27.70
CA ASP A 439 -6.24 2.32 -27.17
C ASP A 439 -4.75 2.23 -27.57
N ASN A 440 -4.45 2.63 -28.78
CA ASN A 440 -3.13 2.51 -29.42
C ASN A 440 -1.98 3.24 -28.68
N GLY A 441 -2.27 4.05 -27.68
CA GLY A 441 -1.25 4.71 -26.86
C GLY A 441 -1.01 4.05 -25.52
N PHE A 442 -1.83 3.06 -25.19
CA PHE A 442 -1.78 2.37 -23.90
C PHE A 442 -0.49 1.57 -23.73
N THR A 443 0.16 1.73 -22.58
CA THR A 443 1.42 1.05 -22.26
C THR A 443 1.18 -0.18 -21.38
N VAL A 444 1.68 -1.33 -21.80
CA VAL A 444 1.71 -2.54 -20.97
C VAL A 444 3.06 -2.60 -20.25
N ARG A 445 3.06 -2.44 -18.93
CA ARG A 445 4.27 -2.59 -18.10
C ARG A 445 4.23 -3.91 -17.34
N ILE A 446 5.37 -4.57 -17.27
CA ILE A 446 5.52 -5.84 -16.56
C ILE A 446 6.79 -5.76 -15.71
N HIS A 447 6.70 -6.01 -14.41
CA HIS A 447 7.87 -6.27 -13.57
C HIS A 447 8.45 -7.62 -13.94
N ALA A 448 9.68 -7.64 -14.41
CA ALA A 448 10.36 -8.88 -14.81
C ALA A 448 11.87 -8.76 -14.59
N GLY A 449 12.47 -9.83 -14.09
CA GLY A 449 13.90 -9.87 -13.80
C GLY A 449 14.29 -9.10 -12.54
N GLU A 450 13.38 -8.88 -11.62
CA GLU A 450 13.68 -8.31 -10.31
C GLU A 450 14.31 -9.34 -9.36
N ASN A 451 13.89 -10.61 -9.48
CA ASN A 451 14.33 -11.71 -8.65
C ASN A 451 15.21 -12.69 -9.44
N ASP A 452 16.26 -13.21 -8.80
CA ASP A 452 17.21 -14.16 -9.39
C ASP A 452 16.63 -15.55 -9.67
N SER A 453 15.48 -15.87 -9.06
CA SER A 453 14.87 -17.21 -9.19
C SER A 453 14.24 -17.49 -10.55
N LEU A 454 13.92 -16.46 -11.35
CA LEU A 454 13.20 -16.60 -12.62
C LEU A 454 13.87 -15.76 -13.73
N ARG A 455 15.08 -16.15 -14.11
CA ARG A 455 15.93 -15.41 -15.06
C ARG A 455 15.39 -15.35 -16.49
N ASP A 456 14.45 -16.19 -16.85
CA ASP A 456 13.81 -16.22 -18.17
C ASP A 456 12.54 -15.35 -18.25
N ASN A 457 12.05 -14.83 -17.14
CA ASN A 457 10.82 -14.02 -17.11
C ASN A 457 10.89 -12.77 -17.99
N VAL A 458 12.05 -12.15 -18.15
CA VAL A 458 12.22 -11.01 -19.05
C VAL A 458 11.95 -11.39 -20.50
N ALA A 459 12.56 -12.48 -20.97
CA ALA A 459 12.33 -13.02 -22.32
C ALA A 459 10.87 -13.45 -22.50
N LYS A 460 10.36 -14.25 -21.55
CA LYS A 460 8.98 -14.75 -21.57
C LYS A 460 7.95 -13.61 -21.54
N SER A 461 8.21 -12.49 -20.87
CA SER A 461 7.33 -11.34 -20.88
C SER A 461 7.18 -10.75 -22.28
N ILE A 462 8.29 -10.61 -23.02
CA ILE A 462 8.26 -10.12 -24.41
C ILE A 462 7.56 -11.13 -25.31
N GLU A 463 7.85 -12.40 -25.14
CA GLU A 463 7.21 -13.49 -25.91
C GLU A 463 5.70 -13.55 -25.65
N CYS A 464 5.28 -13.45 -24.40
CA CYS A 464 3.85 -13.39 -24.06
C CYS A 464 3.13 -12.22 -24.74
N ILE A 465 3.76 -11.05 -24.84
CA ILE A 465 3.21 -9.90 -25.55
C ILE A 465 3.13 -10.20 -27.06
N LYS A 466 4.19 -10.72 -27.65
CA LYS A 466 4.22 -11.10 -29.08
C LYS A 466 3.18 -12.15 -29.43
N ASP A 467 3.11 -13.23 -28.65
CA ASP A 467 2.17 -14.33 -28.84
C ASP A 467 0.72 -13.94 -28.61
N SER A 468 0.50 -12.78 -27.98
CA SER A 468 -0.85 -12.22 -27.76
C SER A 468 -1.39 -11.47 -28.98
N LEU A 469 -0.57 -11.22 -30.00
CA LEU A 469 -0.97 -10.54 -31.21
C LEU A 469 -1.66 -11.50 -32.20
N LEU A 470 -2.65 -10.98 -32.92
CA LEU A 470 -3.24 -11.64 -34.07
C LEU A 470 -2.47 -11.26 -35.35
N GLU A 471 -2.69 -12.03 -36.41
CA GLU A 471 -2.06 -11.77 -37.70
C GLU A 471 -2.30 -10.33 -38.19
N GLY A 472 -1.26 -9.63 -38.59
CA GLY A 472 -1.32 -8.24 -39.06
C GLY A 472 -1.32 -7.16 -37.97
N GLN A 473 -1.44 -7.52 -36.69
CA GLN A 473 -1.34 -6.58 -35.60
C GLN A 473 0.10 -6.16 -35.29
N LYS A 474 0.27 -4.89 -34.88
CA LYS A 474 1.57 -4.35 -34.46
C LYS A 474 1.71 -4.45 -32.93
N LEU A 475 2.95 -4.58 -32.48
CA LEU A 475 3.27 -4.56 -31.06
C LEU A 475 2.75 -3.26 -30.40
N PRO A 476 2.06 -3.37 -29.27
CA PRO A 476 1.70 -2.21 -28.48
C PRO A 476 2.96 -1.61 -27.81
N ARG A 477 2.84 -0.46 -27.21
CA ARG A 477 3.87 0.05 -26.32
C ARG A 477 3.96 -0.82 -25.07
N PHE A 478 5.16 -1.21 -24.72
CA PHE A 478 5.40 -1.95 -23.49
C PHE A 478 6.74 -1.59 -22.86
N ARG A 479 6.82 -1.79 -21.54
CA ARG A 479 8.05 -1.59 -20.78
C ARG A 479 8.21 -2.71 -19.76
N LEU A 480 9.46 -3.00 -19.41
CA LEU A 480 9.81 -4.03 -18.44
C LEU A 480 10.49 -3.38 -17.25
N GLY A 481 9.89 -3.51 -16.10
CA GLY A 481 10.47 -3.06 -14.84
C GLY A 481 11.62 -3.97 -14.41
N HIS A 482 12.68 -3.38 -13.88
CA HIS A 482 13.90 -3.99 -13.37
C HIS A 482 14.84 -4.56 -14.43
N GLY A 483 14.54 -5.68 -15.08
CA GLY A 483 15.43 -6.30 -16.05
C GLY A 483 16.82 -6.67 -15.49
N LEU A 484 16.92 -6.84 -14.17
CA LEU A 484 18.17 -7.05 -13.45
C LEU A 484 18.71 -8.46 -13.66
N TYR A 485 17.85 -9.48 -13.56
CA TYR A 485 18.22 -10.88 -13.70
C TYR A 485 17.65 -11.46 -14.98
N THR A 486 18.57 -11.93 -15.83
CA THR A 486 18.27 -12.57 -17.11
C THR A 486 19.25 -13.70 -17.34
N ALA A 487 19.16 -14.35 -18.50
CA ALA A 487 20.25 -15.18 -19.00
C ALA A 487 21.55 -14.34 -19.06
N ASP A 488 22.71 -14.98 -18.94
CA ASP A 488 23.99 -14.28 -19.12
C ASP A 488 24.03 -13.61 -20.50
N LEU A 489 24.12 -12.28 -20.48
CA LEU A 489 24.06 -11.45 -21.70
C LEU A 489 25.21 -11.73 -22.70
N ASN A 490 26.26 -12.42 -22.28
CA ASN A 490 27.34 -12.88 -23.16
C ASN A 490 27.06 -14.27 -23.76
N SER A 491 26.14 -15.05 -23.19
CA SER A 491 25.71 -16.35 -23.72
C SER A 491 24.97 -16.20 -25.05
N LYS A 492 24.66 -17.32 -25.69
CA LYS A 492 23.84 -17.36 -26.90
C LYS A 492 22.42 -16.82 -26.59
N GLU A 493 21.82 -17.32 -25.54
CA GLU A 493 20.48 -16.95 -25.06
C GLU A 493 20.42 -15.44 -24.71
N GLY A 494 21.43 -14.91 -24.02
CA GLY A 494 21.52 -13.49 -23.71
C GLY A 494 21.64 -12.60 -24.94
N LYS A 495 22.38 -13.03 -25.97
CA LYS A 495 22.45 -12.30 -27.24
C LYS A 495 21.14 -12.34 -28.02
N GLU A 496 20.44 -13.46 -27.99
CA GLU A 496 19.09 -13.60 -28.56
C GLU A 496 18.11 -12.70 -27.83
N LEU A 497 18.17 -12.61 -26.49
CA LEU A 497 17.37 -11.68 -25.69
C LEU A 497 17.64 -10.22 -26.07
N ILE A 498 18.91 -9.80 -26.18
CA ILE A 498 19.26 -8.45 -26.62
C ILE A 498 18.69 -8.14 -28.02
N LYS A 499 18.79 -9.10 -28.92
CA LYS A 499 18.24 -9.00 -30.28
C LYS A 499 16.71 -8.83 -30.21
N LEU A 500 16.03 -9.67 -29.45
CA LEU A 500 14.58 -9.59 -29.21
C LEU A 500 14.14 -8.24 -28.66
N MET A 501 14.85 -7.71 -27.64
CA MET A 501 14.57 -6.39 -27.07
C MET A 501 14.69 -5.28 -28.10
N LYS A 502 15.71 -5.32 -28.94
CA LYS A 502 15.92 -4.32 -30.01
C LYS A 502 14.86 -4.39 -31.09
N GLU A 503 14.53 -5.57 -31.56
CA GLU A 503 13.52 -5.79 -32.61
C GLU A 503 12.13 -5.37 -32.15
N THR A 504 11.82 -5.55 -30.89
CA THR A 504 10.52 -5.20 -30.29
C THR A 504 10.45 -3.76 -29.76
N GLY A 505 11.60 -3.07 -29.68
CA GLY A 505 11.67 -1.74 -29.09
C GLY A 505 11.40 -1.70 -27.58
N ALA A 506 11.64 -2.82 -26.89
CA ALA A 506 11.44 -2.93 -25.44
C ALA A 506 12.23 -1.86 -24.69
N ILE A 507 11.58 -1.24 -23.70
CA ILE A 507 12.22 -0.29 -22.78
C ILE A 507 12.38 -0.95 -21.43
N LEU A 508 13.60 -0.98 -20.89
CA LEU A 508 13.90 -1.46 -19.56
C LEU A 508 13.95 -0.29 -18.57
N GLU A 509 13.35 -0.48 -17.42
CA GLU A 509 13.29 0.51 -16.34
C GLU A 509 14.12 0.03 -15.15
N PHE A 510 15.10 0.82 -14.71
CA PHE A 510 16.05 0.43 -13.66
C PHE A 510 15.84 1.21 -12.37
N GLN A 511 15.84 0.53 -11.22
CA GLN A 511 15.58 1.05 -9.89
C GLN A 511 16.67 0.51 -8.94
N LEU A 512 17.86 1.11 -9.00
CA LEU A 512 19.02 0.57 -8.30
C LEU A 512 18.85 0.57 -6.77
N THR A 513 18.29 1.66 -6.22
CA THR A 513 18.12 1.78 -4.77
C THR A 513 17.16 0.73 -4.22
N SER A 514 16.02 0.51 -4.85
CA SER A 514 15.05 -0.49 -4.39
C SER A 514 15.65 -1.89 -4.44
N ASN A 515 16.32 -2.23 -5.53
CA ASN A 515 16.97 -3.53 -5.71
C ASN A 515 18.03 -3.82 -4.64
N VAL A 516 18.81 -2.81 -4.26
CA VAL A 516 19.79 -2.93 -3.17
C VAL A 516 19.10 -3.09 -1.82
N ARG A 517 18.08 -2.29 -1.55
CA ARG A 517 17.39 -2.27 -0.25
C ARG A 517 16.49 -3.47 0.00
N LEU A 518 15.94 -4.03 -1.05
CA LEU A 518 15.18 -5.29 -0.99
C LEU A 518 16.10 -6.53 -0.95
N ASN A 519 17.42 -6.33 -1.01
CA ASN A 519 18.43 -7.40 -1.15
C ASN A 519 18.32 -8.21 -2.45
N ASN A 520 17.67 -7.66 -3.47
CA ASN A 520 17.60 -8.31 -4.77
C ASN A 520 18.92 -8.20 -5.52
N LEU A 521 19.71 -7.16 -5.26
CA LEU A 521 21.03 -6.94 -5.89
C LEU A 521 22.15 -7.18 -4.88
N THR A 522 22.96 -8.22 -5.12
CA THR A 522 24.07 -8.63 -4.25
C THR A 522 25.45 -8.27 -4.79
N ALA A 523 25.58 -8.06 -6.11
CA ALA A 523 26.84 -7.76 -6.77
C ALA A 523 26.67 -6.67 -7.85
N LEU A 524 27.24 -5.50 -7.61
CA LEU A 524 27.12 -4.34 -8.51
C LEU A 524 27.86 -4.51 -9.83
N ASP A 525 28.98 -5.24 -9.83
CA ASP A 525 29.79 -5.53 -11.01
C ASP A 525 29.06 -6.40 -12.05
N LYS A 526 28.03 -7.13 -11.61
CA LYS A 526 27.17 -7.96 -12.47
C LYS A 526 25.91 -7.24 -12.95
N HIS A 527 25.75 -5.97 -12.63
CA HIS A 527 24.56 -5.23 -13.05
C HIS A 527 24.49 -5.08 -14.57
N PRO A 528 23.40 -5.47 -15.25
CA PRO A 528 23.34 -5.62 -16.69
C PRO A 528 23.20 -4.30 -17.46
N LEU A 529 22.83 -3.18 -16.81
CA LEU A 529 22.48 -1.91 -17.46
C LEU A 529 23.51 -1.41 -18.46
N LYS A 530 24.80 -1.45 -18.11
CA LYS A 530 25.87 -1.03 -19.02
C LYS A 530 25.92 -1.86 -20.29
N THR A 531 25.70 -3.17 -20.16
CA THR A 531 25.66 -4.10 -21.28
C THR A 531 24.47 -3.83 -22.17
N TYR A 532 23.30 -3.57 -21.62
CA TYR A 532 22.13 -3.18 -22.39
C TYR A 532 22.36 -1.89 -23.17
N LEU A 533 22.83 -0.82 -22.51
CA LEU A 533 23.12 0.48 -23.16
C LEU A 533 24.18 0.36 -24.27
N LYS A 534 25.22 -0.46 -24.04
CA LYS A 534 26.27 -0.73 -25.03
C LYS A 534 25.69 -1.41 -26.27
N ASN A 535 24.73 -2.32 -26.10
CA ASN A 535 24.08 -3.04 -27.18
C ASN A 535 22.89 -2.31 -27.82
N GLY A 536 22.58 -1.07 -27.38
CA GLY A 536 21.53 -0.25 -27.95
C GLY A 536 20.11 -0.64 -27.51
N VAL A 537 19.98 -1.29 -26.36
CA VAL A 537 18.69 -1.51 -25.71
C VAL A 537 18.24 -0.22 -25.05
N LYS A 538 16.98 0.14 -25.19
CA LYS A 538 16.40 1.33 -24.58
C LYS A 538 16.27 1.13 -23.07
N CYS A 539 16.86 2.03 -22.30
CA CYS A 539 16.84 1.97 -20.84
C CYS A 539 16.49 3.33 -20.25
N ILE A 540 15.80 3.34 -19.11
CA ILE A 540 15.50 4.52 -18.32
C ILE A 540 15.60 4.22 -16.83
N GLN A 541 15.78 5.23 -16.00
CA GLN A 541 15.71 5.06 -14.54
C GLN A 541 14.33 5.36 -13.99
N GLY A 542 14.02 4.78 -12.84
CA GLY A 542 12.89 5.10 -11.98
C GLY A 542 13.27 4.95 -10.52
N THR A 543 12.44 5.42 -9.61
CA THR A 543 12.71 5.37 -8.16
C THR A 543 12.07 4.16 -7.47
N ASP A 544 11.12 3.52 -8.11
CA ASP A 544 10.25 2.48 -7.52
C ASP A 544 9.39 2.99 -6.34
N GLY A 545 9.67 4.17 -5.88
CA GLY A 545 8.99 4.83 -4.77
C GLY A 545 9.95 5.60 -3.89
N CYS A 546 10.18 6.85 -4.23
CA CYS A 546 11.21 7.70 -3.61
C CYS A 546 11.06 7.78 -2.07
N GLY A 547 9.84 7.79 -1.55
CA GLY A 547 9.60 7.90 -0.11
C GLY A 547 9.92 6.62 0.65
N PHE A 548 9.39 5.49 0.21
CA PHE A 548 9.56 4.20 0.88
C PHE A 548 11.00 3.70 0.80
N TYR A 549 11.63 3.84 -0.36
CA TYR A 549 13.02 3.46 -0.54
C TYR A 549 14.02 4.55 -0.11
N GLY A 550 13.54 5.73 0.29
CA GLY A 550 14.38 6.84 0.75
C GLY A 550 15.41 7.27 -0.28
N THR A 551 14.97 7.47 -1.50
CA THR A 551 15.75 7.90 -2.67
C THR A 551 15.03 9.02 -3.40
N ASP A 552 15.64 9.60 -4.41
CA ASP A 552 15.03 10.47 -5.38
C ASP A 552 15.71 10.27 -6.76
N THR A 553 15.26 10.99 -7.76
CA THR A 553 15.81 10.84 -9.11
C THR A 553 17.27 11.27 -9.22
N LEU A 554 17.73 12.18 -8.37
CA LEU A 554 19.14 12.55 -8.29
C LEU A 554 19.96 11.44 -7.62
N ASP A 555 19.49 10.89 -6.51
CA ASP A 555 20.11 9.75 -5.82
C ASP A 555 20.25 8.55 -6.76
N GLU A 556 19.20 8.20 -7.53
CA GLU A 556 19.26 7.15 -8.53
C GLU A 556 20.30 7.43 -9.60
N GLN A 557 20.31 8.65 -10.15
CA GLN A 557 21.30 9.06 -11.16
C GLN A 557 22.72 8.94 -10.60
N LEU A 558 22.97 9.45 -9.41
CA LEU A 558 24.27 9.41 -8.76
C LEU A 558 24.71 7.98 -8.46
N ALA A 559 23.77 7.14 -8.04
CA ALA A 559 24.01 5.72 -7.81
C ALA A 559 24.40 5.01 -9.10
N LEU A 560 23.67 5.21 -10.18
CA LEU A 560 24.00 4.65 -11.49
C LEU A 560 25.34 5.15 -12.01
N GLN A 561 25.65 6.43 -11.81
CA GLN A 561 26.93 7.01 -12.21
C GLN A 561 28.10 6.41 -11.42
N ASN A 562 27.96 6.30 -10.13
CA ASN A 562 29.07 6.04 -9.23
C ASN A 562 29.23 4.57 -8.85
N LEU A 563 28.14 3.81 -8.84
CA LEU A 563 28.14 2.40 -8.45
C LEU A 563 28.17 1.47 -9.67
N ILE A 564 27.47 1.86 -10.73
CA ILE A 564 27.45 1.09 -11.99
C ILE A 564 28.48 1.65 -12.99
N GLY A 565 28.93 2.90 -12.78
CA GLY A 565 29.93 3.56 -13.62
C GLY A 565 29.39 4.05 -14.95
N LEU A 566 28.14 4.51 -14.99
CA LEU A 566 27.59 5.17 -16.18
C LEU A 566 28.28 6.51 -16.43
N ASN A 567 28.46 6.84 -17.68
CA ASN A 567 29.06 8.09 -18.13
C ASN A 567 28.04 8.99 -18.86
N GLU A 568 28.45 10.19 -19.28
CA GLU A 568 27.58 11.14 -19.95
C GLU A 568 26.92 10.59 -21.23
N LYS A 569 27.62 9.73 -21.98
CA LYS A 569 27.06 9.11 -23.20
C LYS A 569 25.97 8.11 -22.87
N ASP A 570 26.13 7.36 -21.76
CA ASP A 570 25.13 6.42 -21.27
C ASP A 570 23.87 7.19 -20.83
N PHE A 571 24.05 8.25 -20.05
CA PHE A 571 22.92 9.10 -19.65
C PHE A 571 22.26 9.82 -20.82
N ALA A 572 23.01 10.21 -21.87
CA ALA A 572 22.43 10.80 -23.07
C ALA A 572 21.45 9.83 -23.75
N LYS A 573 21.83 8.55 -23.90
CA LYS A 573 20.93 7.51 -24.44
C LYS A 573 19.67 7.33 -23.60
N MET A 574 19.80 7.35 -22.28
CA MET A 574 18.65 7.22 -21.37
C MET A 574 17.74 8.46 -21.49
N ARG A 575 18.28 9.65 -21.66
CA ARG A 575 17.48 10.88 -21.88
C ARG A 575 16.76 10.89 -23.24
N GLU A 576 17.33 10.28 -24.27
CA GLU A 576 16.62 10.07 -25.55
C GLU A 576 15.34 9.24 -25.35
N VAL A 577 15.41 8.19 -24.51
CA VAL A 577 14.24 7.39 -24.13
C VAL A 577 13.25 8.22 -23.31
N GLU A 578 13.75 9.04 -22.39
CA GLU A 578 12.93 9.97 -21.60
C GLU A 578 12.16 10.94 -22.50
N ASP A 579 12.85 11.55 -23.47
CA ASP A 579 12.24 12.48 -24.41
C ASP A 579 11.15 11.79 -25.25
N GLU A 580 11.40 10.56 -25.73
CA GLU A 580 10.39 9.74 -26.42
C GLU A 580 9.15 9.52 -25.57
N ILE A 581 9.31 9.21 -24.29
CA ILE A 581 8.20 8.99 -23.36
C ILE A 581 7.41 10.27 -23.15
N ILE A 582 8.07 11.40 -22.91
CA ILE A 582 7.42 12.70 -22.70
C ILE A 582 6.63 13.14 -23.94
N GLU A 583 7.23 13.04 -25.12
CA GLU A 583 6.57 13.43 -26.38
C GLU A 583 5.35 12.55 -26.65
N HIS A 584 5.50 11.23 -26.48
CA HIS A 584 4.39 10.33 -26.61
C HIS A 584 3.26 10.70 -25.64
N SER A 585 3.57 10.90 -24.35
CA SER A 585 2.59 11.22 -23.33
C SER A 585 1.78 12.47 -23.65
N LYS A 586 2.43 13.55 -24.12
CA LYS A 586 1.75 14.80 -24.49
C LYS A 586 0.73 14.60 -25.60
N LYS A 587 1.13 13.90 -26.68
CA LYS A 587 0.24 13.60 -27.80
C LYS A 587 -0.90 12.69 -27.37
N TYR A 588 -0.57 11.61 -26.69
CA TYR A 588 -1.52 10.60 -26.25
C TYR A 588 -2.56 11.18 -25.28
N PHE A 589 -2.14 12.00 -24.32
CA PHE A 589 -3.05 12.65 -23.38
C PHE A 589 -4.09 13.53 -24.10
N LYS A 590 -3.64 14.32 -25.07
CA LYS A 590 -4.53 15.19 -25.85
C LYS A 590 -5.57 14.39 -26.65
N GLU A 591 -5.13 13.33 -27.32
CA GLU A 591 -6.00 12.48 -28.11
C GLU A 591 -7.00 11.73 -27.22
N LYS A 592 -6.53 11.23 -26.09
CA LYS A 592 -7.35 10.48 -25.13
C LYS A 592 -8.34 11.37 -24.39
N SER A 593 -7.96 12.61 -24.07
CA SER A 593 -8.88 13.59 -23.45
C SER A 593 -10.09 13.84 -24.35
N LYS A 594 -9.85 14.03 -25.66
CA LYS A 594 -10.95 14.21 -26.61
C LYS A 594 -11.89 13.00 -26.67
N LYS A 595 -11.34 11.79 -26.76
CA LYS A 595 -12.13 10.55 -26.75
C LYS A 595 -12.89 10.36 -25.43
N PHE A 596 -12.31 10.80 -24.32
CA PHE A 596 -12.99 10.72 -23.03
C PHE A 596 -14.14 11.71 -22.90
N GLU A 597 -13.99 12.93 -23.41
CA GLU A 597 -15.10 13.89 -23.50
C GLU A 597 -16.25 13.36 -24.37
N GLU A 598 -15.91 12.75 -25.52
CA GLU A 598 -16.89 12.08 -26.40
C GLU A 598 -17.60 10.92 -25.66
N PHE A 599 -16.85 10.13 -24.88
CA PHE A 599 -17.42 9.06 -24.07
C PHE A 599 -18.35 9.57 -22.96
N LEU A 600 -17.99 10.66 -22.31
CA LEU A 600 -18.85 11.28 -21.29
C LEU A 600 -20.14 11.84 -21.91
N ALA A 601 -20.06 12.44 -23.08
CA ALA A 601 -21.22 13.02 -23.78
C ALA A 601 -22.10 13.90 -22.86
N GLY A 602 -21.49 14.68 -21.99
CA GLY A 602 -22.16 15.55 -21.01
C GLY A 602 -22.63 14.87 -19.72
N ARG A 603 -22.40 13.58 -19.57
CA ARG A 603 -22.72 12.80 -18.35
C ARG A 603 -21.56 12.91 -17.33
N THR A 604 -21.85 12.58 -16.08
CA THR A 604 -20.80 12.37 -15.07
C THR A 604 -19.98 11.12 -15.40
N ILE A 605 -18.77 11.03 -14.84
CA ILE A 605 -17.89 9.85 -14.97
C ILE A 605 -18.64 8.57 -14.54
N ARG A 606 -19.33 8.66 -13.41
CA ARG A 606 -20.13 7.57 -12.85
C ARG A 606 -21.22 7.09 -13.79
N GLU A 607 -22.05 8.01 -14.28
CA GLU A 607 -23.13 7.70 -15.20
C GLU A 607 -22.61 7.06 -16.49
N ALA A 608 -21.57 7.64 -17.08
CA ALA A 608 -21.01 7.14 -18.32
C ALA A 608 -20.41 5.72 -18.17
N ILE A 609 -19.71 5.44 -17.04
CA ILE A 609 -19.15 4.11 -16.79
C ILE A 609 -20.28 3.08 -16.59
N LEU A 610 -21.25 3.38 -15.74
CA LEU A 610 -22.33 2.44 -15.43
C LEU A 610 -23.24 2.15 -16.64
N GLU A 611 -23.51 3.14 -17.47
CA GLU A 611 -24.29 2.91 -18.70
C GLU A 611 -23.53 2.08 -19.74
N ASN A 612 -22.24 2.35 -19.93
CA ASN A 612 -21.41 1.58 -20.85
C ASN A 612 -21.31 0.11 -20.44
N GLU A 613 -21.21 -0.16 -19.15
CA GLU A 613 -21.20 -1.52 -18.61
C GLU A 613 -22.53 -2.25 -18.88
N LYS A 614 -23.67 -1.57 -18.67
CA LYS A 614 -25.01 -2.13 -18.96
C LYS A 614 -25.16 -2.45 -20.44
N GLU A 615 -24.67 -1.60 -21.34
CA GLU A 615 -24.73 -1.84 -22.79
C GLU A 615 -23.88 -3.03 -23.22
N ASN A 616 -22.67 -3.14 -22.68
CA ASN A 616 -21.76 -4.25 -22.96
C ASN A 616 -22.34 -5.58 -22.47
N PHE A 617 -23.04 -5.58 -21.34
CA PHE A 617 -23.75 -6.77 -20.86
C PHE A 617 -24.84 -7.25 -21.78
N LYS A 618 -25.64 -6.34 -22.35
CA LYS A 618 -26.66 -6.69 -23.31
C LYS A 618 -26.11 -7.32 -24.60
N LYS A 619 -24.86 -6.94 -24.98
CA LYS A 619 -24.20 -7.45 -26.20
C LYS A 619 -23.51 -8.80 -26.00
N SER A 620 -23.16 -9.18 -24.79
CA SER A 620 -22.33 -10.36 -24.48
C SER A 620 -23.10 -11.57 -23.92
N LYS A 621 -24.21 -11.94 -24.53
CA LYS A 621 -25.13 -12.98 -24.04
C LYS A 621 -24.55 -14.40 -23.84
N ASN A 622 -23.29 -14.69 -24.12
CA ASN A 622 -22.80 -16.07 -24.22
C ASN A 622 -21.47 -16.41 -23.52
N ASN A 623 -20.86 -15.56 -22.67
CA ASN A 623 -19.65 -15.95 -21.96
C ASN A 623 -19.82 -15.73 -20.46
N MET A 624 -19.32 -16.67 -19.67
CA MET A 624 -19.19 -16.54 -18.20
C MET A 624 -18.37 -15.28 -17.90
N ILE A 625 -19.06 -14.23 -17.46
CA ILE A 625 -18.49 -12.91 -17.28
C ILE A 625 -18.23 -12.69 -15.80
N PRO A 626 -17.03 -12.16 -15.46
CA PRO A 626 -16.75 -11.72 -14.10
C PRO A 626 -17.74 -10.63 -13.67
N MET A 627 -17.96 -10.50 -12.37
CA MET A 627 -18.86 -9.50 -11.81
C MET A 627 -18.43 -8.10 -12.24
N ARG A 628 -19.29 -7.41 -12.97
CA ARG A 628 -19.07 -6.04 -13.45
C ARG A 628 -19.30 -5.03 -12.33
N ILE A 629 -18.85 -3.80 -12.53
CA ILE A 629 -19.14 -2.69 -11.62
C ILE A 629 -20.65 -2.51 -11.47
N SER A 630 -21.39 -2.50 -12.61
CA SER A 630 -22.87 -2.42 -12.61
C SER A 630 -23.53 -3.59 -11.91
N ASP A 631 -23.04 -4.83 -12.13
CA ASP A 631 -23.62 -6.02 -11.51
C ASP A 631 -23.46 -5.98 -9.98
N LYS A 632 -22.35 -5.44 -9.48
CA LYS A 632 -22.13 -5.28 -8.04
C LYS A 632 -23.05 -4.23 -7.44
N LEU A 633 -23.24 -3.10 -8.11
CA LEU A 633 -24.17 -2.05 -7.68
C LEU A 633 -25.63 -2.51 -7.79
N ASP A 634 -25.99 -3.18 -8.89
CA ASP A 634 -27.31 -3.77 -9.07
C ASP A 634 -27.58 -4.88 -8.04
N SER A 635 -26.52 -5.61 -7.62
CA SER A 635 -26.60 -6.59 -6.54
C SER A 635 -26.88 -5.97 -5.19
N GLU A 636 -26.22 -4.86 -4.86
CA GLU A 636 -26.48 -4.13 -3.61
C GLU A 636 -27.91 -3.58 -3.57
N GLU A 637 -28.41 -3.06 -4.69
CA GLU A 637 -29.78 -2.57 -4.80
C GLU A 637 -30.81 -3.72 -4.74
N MET A 638 -30.54 -4.81 -5.44
CA MET A 638 -31.38 -6.02 -5.41
C MET A 638 -31.38 -6.67 -4.02
N LEU A 639 -30.24 -6.68 -3.34
CA LEU A 639 -30.14 -7.15 -1.95
C LEU A 639 -31.03 -6.32 -1.01
N LYS A 640 -31.03 -5.00 -1.16
CA LYS A 640 -31.90 -4.11 -0.36
C LYS A 640 -33.37 -4.45 -0.54
N THR A 641 -33.79 -4.87 -1.71
CA THR A 641 -35.18 -5.26 -1.98
C THR A 641 -35.54 -6.67 -1.45
N LYS A 642 -34.54 -7.54 -1.28
CA LYS A 642 -34.72 -8.93 -0.81
C LYS A 642 -34.51 -9.09 0.71
N ILE A 643 -33.99 -8.07 1.37
CA ILE A 643 -33.79 -8.09 2.81
C ILE A 643 -35.14 -8.07 3.52
N LYS A 644 -35.32 -9.02 4.43
CA LYS A 644 -36.45 -9.04 5.34
C LYS A 644 -35.97 -8.73 6.75
N ASN A 645 -36.82 -8.10 7.55
CA ASN A 645 -36.58 -7.97 8.97
C ASN A 645 -36.66 -9.36 9.63
N LEU A 646 -35.77 -9.61 10.56
CA LEU A 646 -35.84 -10.82 11.37
C LEU A 646 -37.11 -10.81 12.21
N PRO A 647 -37.80 -11.98 12.43
CA PRO A 647 -38.98 -12.03 13.26
C PRO A 647 -38.69 -11.51 14.68
N GLU A 648 -39.62 -10.69 15.23
CA GLU A 648 -39.44 -10.09 16.57
C GLU A 648 -40.11 -10.92 17.67
N ASP A 649 -41.10 -11.72 17.29
CA ASP A 649 -41.93 -12.55 18.15
C ASP A 649 -41.39 -13.97 18.37
N LYS A 650 -40.34 -14.34 17.64
CA LYS A 650 -39.73 -15.68 17.72
C LYS A 650 -38.28 -15.61 18.21
N ILE A 651 -37.81 -16.68 18.81
CA ILE A 651 -36.42 -16.79 19.31
C ILE A 651 -35.49 -17.29 18.19
N PRO A 652 -34.42 -16.54 17.83
CA PRO A 652 -33.43 -16.98 16.88
C PRO A 652 -32.50 -18.06 17.45
N ILE A 653 -32.31 -19.12 16.69
CA ILE A 653 -31.34 -20.17 16.95
C ILE A 653 -30.24 -20.08 15.90
N VAL A 654 -29.08 -19.57 16.28
CA VAL A 654 -27.92 -19.45 15.42
C VAL A 654 -27.19 -20.77 15.36
N ILE A 655 -27.08 -21.33 14.16
CA ILE A 655 -26.35 -22.57 13.90
C ILE A 655 -24.99 -22.24 13.32
N ALA A 656 -23.94 -22.76 13.92
CA ALA A 656 -22.58 -22.61 13.42
C ALA A 656 -21.90 -23.99 13.30
N GLY A 657 -21.45 -24.32 12.13
CA GLY A 657 -20.83 -25.61 11.82
C GLY A 657 -20.75 -25.91 10.33
N GLY A 658 -20.44 -24.88 9.54
CA GLY A 658 -20.33 -25.01 8.09
C GLY A 658 -19.82 -23.72 7.47
N SER A 659 -20.65 -22.70 7.35
CA SER A 659 -20.32 -21.41 6.74
C SER A 659 -19.16 -20.68 7.41
N PHE A 660 -18.96 -20.90 8.68
CA PHE A 660 -17.92 -20.26 9.49
C PHE A 660 -16.61 -21.04 9.56
N ASN A 661 -16.41 -22.04 8.72
CA ASN A 661 -15.15 -22.77 8.68
C ASN A 661 -14.08 -22.03 7.86
N ALA A 662 -12.81 -22.19 8.26
CA ALA A 662 -11.70 -21.70 7.44
C ALA A 662 -11.63 -22.46 6.11
N LYS A 663 -11.17 -21.77 5.05
CA LYS A 663 -11.18 -22.24 3.65
C LYS A 663 -10.67 -23.65 3.40
N ASN A 664 -9.81 -24.18 4.25
CA ASN A 664 -9.13 -25.46 4.03
C ASN A 664 -9.68 -26.58 4.92
N ARG A 665 -10.83 -26.37 5.55
CA ARG A 665 -11.44 -27.39 6.42
C ARG A 665 -12.91 -27.60 6.02
N GLU A 666 -13.17 -28.79 5.51
CA GLU A 666 -14.54 -29.25 5.32
C GLU A 666 -15.13 -29.70 6.66
N THR A 667 -16.39 -29.37 6.90
CA THR A 667 -17.14 -29.91 8.02
C THR A 667 -17.62 -31.30 7.65
N ILE A 668 -17.10 -32.30 8.34
CA ILE A 668 -17.54 -33.70 8.18
C ILE A 668 -18.64 -33.94 9.19
N LEU A 669 -19.86 -34.22 8.72
CA LEU A 669 -20.97 -34.66 9.56
C LEU A 669 -20.88 -36.15 9.82
N SER A 670 -20.75 -36.53 11.10
CA SER A 670 -21.00 -37.91 11.53
C SER A 670 -22.49 -38.21 11.54
N ASP A 671 -22.85 -39.51 11.63
CA ASP A 671 -24.24 -39.91 11.77
C ASP A 671 -24.83 -39.46 13.09
N GLU A 672 -24.00 -39.36 14.14
CA GLU A 672 -24.40 -38.81 15.45
C GLU A 672 -24.67 -37.30 15.29
N GLY A 673 -23.87 -36.56 14.52
CA GLY A 673 -24.10 -35.16 14.23
C GLY A 673 -25.43 -34.93 13.49
N LYS A 674 -25.71 -35.73 12.47
CA LYS A 674 -27.01 -35.67 11.77
C LYS A 674 -28.17 -35.97 12.70
N ASN A 675 -28.03 -36.95 13.57
CA ASN A 675 -29.06 -37.30 14.53
C ASN A 675 -29.28 -36.19 15.58
N ALA A 676 -28.21 -35.51 16.01
CA ALA A 676 -28.33 -34.36 16.91
C ALA A 676 -29.10 -33.21 16.27
N VAL A 677 -28.82 -32.91 14.99
CA VAL A 677 -29.57 -31.92 14.20
C VAL A 677 -31.03 -32.35 14.03
N ARG A 678 -31.28 -33.62 13.71
CA ARG A 678 -32.64 -34.17 13.56
C ARG A 678 -33.46 -33.97 14.81
N LYS A 679 -32.93 -34.40 15.96
CA LYS A 679 -33.59 -34.21 17.25
C LYS A 679 -33.85 -32.74 17.58
N LEU A 680 -32.90 -31.87 17.24
CA LEU A 680 -33.08 -30.45 17.48
C LEU A 680 -34.26 -29.89 16.65
N VAL A 681 -34.31 -30.20 15.35
CA VAL A 681 -35.37 -29.70 14.46
C VAL A 681 -36.74 -30.33 14.80
N GLU A 682 -36.73 -31.62 15.16
CA GLU A 682 -37.97 -32.35 15.50
C GLU A 682 -38.71 -31.82 16.75
N ASN A 683 -37.95 -31.41 17.74
CA ASN A 683 -38.50 -31.10 19.08
C ASN A 683 -38.79 -29.61 19.30
N LEU A 684 -38.40 -28.75 18.34
CA LEU A 684 -38.67 -27.32 18.40
C LEU A 684 -39.96 -26.94 17.66
N ASP A 685 -40.66 -25.97 18.24
CA ASP A 685 -41.91 -25.47 17.68
C ASP A 685 -41.64 -24.44 16.59
N ASP A 686 -42.13 -24.66 15.37
CA ASP A 686 -41.96 -23.83 14.20
C ASP A 686 -42.53 -22.41 14.35
N GLU A 687 -43.50 -22.22 15.26
CA GLU A 687 -44.09 -20.92 15.49
C GLU A 687 -43.36 -20.11 16.56
N LYS A 688 -42.50 -20.73 17.35
CA LYS A 688 -41.78 -20.08 18.46
C LYS A 688 -40.33 -19.78 18.17
N VAL A 689 -39.74 -20.47 17.20
CA VAL A 689 -38.32 -20.29 16.83
C VAL A 689 -38.11 -20.10 15.34
N TYR A 690 -36.95 -19.57 14.97
CA TYR A 690 -36.40 -19.59 13.62
C TYR A 690 -34.90 -19.84 13.65
N PHE A 691 -34.36 -20.45 12.59
CA PHE A 691 -32.93 -20.67 12.50
C PHE A 691 -32.21 -19.51 11.81
N VAL A 692 -30.99 -19.24 12.24
CA VAL A 692 -30.10 -18.27 11.60
C VAL A 692 -28.82 -18.99 11.22
N VAL A 693 -28.42 -18.86 9.97
CA VAL A 693 -27.26 -19.51 9.36
C VAL A 693 -26.37 -18.50 8.66
N GLY A 694 -25.16 -18.90 8.30
CA GLY A 694 -24.28 -18.11 7.44
C GLY A 694 -24.64 -18.25 5.97
N HIS A 695 -24.00 -17.46 5.11
CA HIS A 695 -24.32 -17.41 3.66
C HIS A 695 -23.81 -18.62 2.84
N LYS A 696 -22.86 -19.38 3.39
CA LYS A 696 -22.26 -20.53 2.67
C LYS A 696 -22.85 -21.87 3.10
N ILE A 697 -24.08 -22.05 3.00
CA ILE A 697 -24.84 -23.22 3.49
C ILE A 697 -24.11 -24.56 3.26
N ASN A 698 -23.42 -25.05 4.26
CA ASN A 698 -22.76 -26.35 4.25
C ASN A 698 -22.70 -26.96 5.68
N GLY A 699 -22.24 -28.21 5.81
CA GLY A 699 -22.09 -28.87 7.09
C GLY A 699 -23.37 -28.95 7.92
N TYR A 700 -23.32 -28.60 9.18
CA TYR A 700 -24.47 -28.61 10.11
C TYR A 700 -25.55 -27.62 9.72
N GLU A 701 -25.21 -26.50 9.12
CA GLU A 701 -26.17 -25.52 8.63
C GLU A 701 -27.01 -26.11 7.48
N LYS A 702 -26.36 -26.82 6.55
CA LYS A 702 -27.07 -27.56 5.50
C LYS A 702 -27.92 -28.68 6.07
N ALA A 703 -27.42 -29.41 7.08
CA ALA A 703 -28.17 -30.49 7.71
C ALA A 703 -29.48 -29.99 8.36
N VAL A 704 -29.48 -28.76 8.93
CA VAL A 704 -30.72 -28.16 9.47
C VAL A 704 -31.74 -27.95 8.36
N LEU A 705 -31.34 -27.43 7.20
CA LEU A 705 -32.22 -27.25 6.06
C LEU A 705 -32.76 -28.58 5.53
N ASP A 706 -31.86 -29.54 5.33
CA ASP A 706 -32.21 -30.84 4.77
C ASP A 706 -33.20 -31.60 5.71
N VAL A 707 -32.96 -31.59 7.00
CA VAL A 707 -33.83 -32.19 8.00
C VAL A 707 -35.20 -31.47 8.10
N ALA A 708 -35.19 -30.12 8.06
CA ALA A 708 -36.44 -29.37 8.09
C ALA A 708 -37.31 -29.68 6.86
N LYS A 709 -36.71 -29.86 5.70
CA LYS A 709 -37.40 -30.29 4.46
C LYS A 709 -37.93 -31.74 4.59
N GLU A 710 -37.08 -32.64 5.08
CA GLU A 710 -37.47 -34.05 5.26
C GLU A 710 -38.64 -34.24 6.23
N LEU A 711 -38.65 -33.50 7.33
CA LEU A 711 -39.68 -33.50 8.32
C LEU A 711 -40.92 -32.66 7.98
N ASN A 712 -40.88 -31.99 6.80
CA ASN A 712 -41.90 -31.03 6.36
C ASN A 712 -42.23 -29.96 7.43
N LYS A 713 -41.21 -29.50 8.17
CA LYS A 713 -41.33 -28.46 9.18
C LYS A 713 -41.45 -27.09 8.49
N LYS A 714 -42.32 -26.22 9.05
CA LYS A 714 -42.51 -24.83 8.54
C LYS A 714 -41.56 -23.81 9.21
N ILE A 715 -40.53 -24.30 9.86
CA ILE A 715 -39.55 -23.46 10.54
C ILE A 715 -38.92 -22.46 9.59
N GLU A 716 -38.85 -21.21 9.96
CA GLU A 716 -38.14 -20.19 9.17
C GLU A 716 -36.64 -20.35 9.30
N ILE A 717 -35.94 -20.21 8.20
CA ILE A 717 -34.48 -20.22 8.13
C ILE A 717 -34.01 -18.93 7.48
N ASN A 718 -33.22 -18.16 8.21
CA ASN A 718 -32.71 -16.87 7.78
C ASN A 718 -31.20 -16.91 7.63
N ALA A 719 -30.65 -16.23 6.62
CA ALA A 719 -29.21 -16.11 6.44
C ALA A 719 -28.74 -14.65 6.68
N ILE A 720 -27.71 -14.47 7.47
CA ILE A 720 -27.02 -13.20 7.56
C ILE A 720 -25.85 -13.26 6.59
N VAL A 721 -25.84 -12.35 5.63
CA VAL A 721 -24.87 -12.34 4.54
C VAL A 721 -23.93 -11.15 4.66
N PRO A 722 -22.66 -11.28 4.22
CA PRO A 722 -21.75 -10.14 4.12
C PRO A 722 -22.18 -9.17 3.03
N LYS A 723 -21.70 -7.94 3.12
CA LYS A 723 -22.00 -6.88 2.14
C LYS A 723 -21.54 -7.24 0.73
N GLU A 724 -20.46 -7.98 0.63
CA GLU A 724 -19.84 -8.36 -0.63
C GLU A 724 -20.46 -9.62 -1.28
N VAL A 725 -21.54 -10.15 -0.72
CA VAL A 725 -22.24 -11.31 -1.33
C VAL A 725 -22.82 -10.92 -2.68
N SER A 726 -22.67 -11.80 -3.65
CA SER A 726 -23.22 -11.58 -5.00
C SER A 726 -24.72 -11.83 -5.07
N ALA A 727 -25.36 -11.24 -6.08
CA ALA A 727 -26.76 -11.48 -6.35
C ALA A 727 -27.05 -12.98 -6.64
N GLU A 728 -26.12 -13.65 -7.31
CA GLU A 728 -26.21 -15.08 -7.59
C GLU A 728 -26.18 -15.91 -6.32
N GLU A 729 -25.29 -15.59 -5.37
CA GLU A 729 -25.26 -16.25 -4.06
C GLU A 729 -26.57 -16.05 -3.28
N VAL A 730 -27.13 -14.83 -3.33
CA VAL A 730 -28.43 -14.55 -2.71
C VAL A 730 -29.54 -15.33 -3.37
N ASP A 731 -29.59 -15.40 -4.70
CA ASP A 731 -30.60 -16.18 -5.42
C ASP A 731 -30.47 -17.67 -5.13
N ASN A 732 -29.27 -18.19 -4.96
CA ASN A 732 -29.04 -19.57 -4.55
C ASN A 732 -29.52 -19.83 -3.13
N LEU A 733 -29.27 -18.91 -2.19
CA LEU A 733 -29.81 -18.99 -0.83
C LEU A 733 -31.35 -19.03 -0.83
N LEU A 734 -31.97 -18.19 -1.65
CA LEU A 734 -33.44 -18.18 -1.80
C LEU A 734 -33.99 -19.45 -2.45
N LYS A 735 -33.29 -20.06 -3.40
CA LYS A 735 -33.64 -21.37 -3.98
C LYS A 735 -33.55 -22.51 -2.99
N GLU A 736 -32.65 -22.44 -2.01
CA GLU A 736 -32.54 -23.40 -0.91
C GLU A 736 -33.67 -23.26 0.13
N ASN A 737 -34.63 -22.41 -0.11
CA ASN A 737 -35.80 -22.19 0.76
C ASN A 737 -35.45 -21.43 2.06
N ILE A 738 -34.55 -20.46 1.98
CA ILE A 738 -34.23 -19.57 3.08
C ILE A 738 -35.16 -18.37 3.04
N ASN A 739 -35.93 -18.17 4.12
CA ASN A 739 -37.00 -17.20 4.17
C ASN A 739 -36.56 -15.76 4.37
N GLY A 740 -35.36 -15.55 4.88
CA GLY A 740 -34.83 -14.21 5.14
C GLY A 740 -33.37 -14.07 4.74
N VAL A 741 -33.06 -13.01 4.04
CA VAL A 741 -31.69 -12.61 3.74
C VAL A 741 -31.42 -11.26 4.39
N ARG A 742 -30.39 -11.17 5.20
CA ARG A 742 -30.01 -9.94 5.84
C ARG A 742 -28.57 -9.58 5.55
N ILE A 743 -28.31 -8.33 5.14
CA ILE A 743 -26.95 -7.82 4.98
C ILE A 743 -26.43 -7.25 6.29
N SER A 744 -25.18 -7.45 6.55
CA SER A 744 -24.50 -7.03 7.76
C SER A 744 -24.23 -5.51 7.84
N THR A 745 -24.98 -4.64 7.21
CA THR A 745 -24.47 -3.30 6.94
C THR A 745 -25.43 -2.15 7.15
N GLU A 746 -25.64 -1.76 8.34
CA GLU A 746 -25.94 -0.35 8.57
C GLU A 746 -24.68 0.49 8.91
N ARG A 747 -23.52 -0.15 9.11
CA ARG A 747 -22.25 0.52 9.36
C ARG A 747 -21.17 -0.11 8.49
N GLU A 748 -20.59 0.67 7.60
CA GLU A 748 -19.58 0.23 6.61
C GLU A 748 -18.35 -0.49 7.18
N GLU A 749 -18.11 -0.40 8.49
CA GLU A 749 -16.97 -0.97 9.20
C GLU A 749 -17.31 -2.23 9.99
N MET A 750 -18.55 -2.71 9.96
CA MET A 750 -19.01 -3.82 10.75
C MET A 750 -18.82 -5.13 10.00
N GLY A 751 -17.84 -5.95 10.40
CA GLY A 751 -17.69 -7.30 9.86
C GLY A 751 -18.87 -8.21 10.24
N ILE A 752 -18.98 -9.38 9.60
CA ILE A 752 -20.10 -10.33 9.74
C ILE A 752 -20.39 -10.67 11.22
N TYR A 753 -19.40 -10.87 12.07
CA TYR A 753 -19.59 -11.21 13.48
C TYR A 753 -20.23 -10.07 14.29
N LYS A 754 -19.82 -8.85 14.03
CA LYS A 754 -20.40 -7.66 14.66
C LYS A 754 -21.86 -7.45 14.25
N SER A 755 -22.19 -7.86 13.04
CA SER A 755 -23.55 -7.82 12.52
C SER A 755 -24.46 -8.83 13.22
N PHE A 756 -23.95 -10.03 13.46
CA PHE A 756 -24.66 -11.00 14.33
C PHE A 756 -24.87 -10.44 15.74
N ASN A 757 -23.85 -9.78 16.30
CA ASN A 757 -24.00 -9.13 17.61
C ASN A 757 -25.10 -8.08 17.59
N TYR A 758 -25.04 -7.14 16.65
CA TYR A 758 -25.99 -6.04 16.57
C TYR A 758 -27.42 -6.49 16.25
N GLU A 759 -27.62 -7.42 15.32
CA GLU A 759 -28.95 -7.82 14.86
C GLU A 759 -29.62 -8.84 15.80
N ILE A 760 -28.82 -9.65 16.48
CA ILE A 760 -29.33 -10.78 17.28
C ILE A 760 -28.91 -10.67 18.74
N PHE A 761 -27.62 -10.70 19.03
CA PHE A 761 -27.12 -10.92 20.39
C PHE A 761 -27.35 -9.75 21.35
N GLU A 762 -27.36 -8.54 20.88
CA GLU A 762 -27.64 -7.35 21.70
C GLU A 762 -29.14 -7.07 21.85
N ARG A 763 -29.94 -7.41 20.85
CA ARG A 763 -31.33 -6.99 20.74
C ARG A 763 -32.31 -8.08 21.18
N ARG A 764 -31.96 -9.38 21.03
CA ARG A 764 -32.88 -10.51 21.16
C ARG A 764 -32.41 -11.53 22.17
N ASN A 765 -33.32 -12.16 22.87
CA ASN A 765 -33.05 -13.43 23.51
C ASN A 765 -32.75 -14.42 22.38
N SER A 766 -31.64 -15.10 22.44
CA SER A 766 -31.14 -15.93 21.34
C SER A 766 -30.45 -17.19 21.84
N ILE A 767 -30.41 -18.22 21.00
CA ILE A 767 -29.68 -19.43 21.25
C ILE A 767 -28.60 -19.57 20.19
N VAL A 768 -27.41 -19.92 20.60
CA VAL A 768 -26.27 -20.18 19.69
C VAL A 768 -25.83 -21.61 19.86
N VAL A 769 -25.80 -22.39 18.80
CA VAL A 769 -25.32 -23.78 18.79
C VAL A 769 -24.09 -23.85 17.86
N ALA A 770 -22.93 -23.98 18.48
CA ALA A 770 -21.67 -24.20 17.79
C ALA A 770 -21.36 -25.70 17.70
N PHE A 771 -21.77 -26.32 16.59
CA PHE A 771 -21.59 -27.76 16.38
C PHE A 771 -20.17 -28.13 15.95
N ASP A 772 -19.58 -27.37 15.06
CA ASP A 772 -18.23 -27.56 14.54
C ASP A 772 -17.63 -26.24 14.04
N GLY A 773 -16.31 -26.17 13.93
CA GLY A 773 -15.62 -25.03 13.38
C GLY A 773 -14.27 -24.77 14.03
N ASN A 774 -13.69 -23.62 13.68
CA ASN A 774 -12.41 -23.16 14.20
C ASN A 774 -12.51 -21.68 14.58
N SER A 775 -11.47 -20.90 14.36
CA SER A 775 -11.42 -19.47 14.71
C SER A 775 -12.66 -18.66 14.30
N PRO A 776 -13.28 -18.83 13.12
CA PRO A 776 -14.52 -18.15 12.78
C PRO A 776 -15.67 -18.44 13.75
N VAL A 777 -15.92 -19.69 14.08
CA VAL A 777 -16.97 -20.07 15.04
C VAL A 777 -16.63 -19.58 16.45
N SER A 778 -15.36 -19.67 16.85
CA SER A 778 -14.88 -19.10 18.12
C SER A 778 -15.15 -17.59 18.22
N ASN A 779 -14.98 -16.85 17.11
CA ASN A 779 -15.28 -15.41 17.05
C ASN A 779 -16.79 -15.17 17.19
N LEU A 780 -17.63 -15.96 16.53
CA LEU A 780 -19.08 -15.87 16.65
C LEU A 780 -19.53 -16.11 18.10
N VAL A 781 -19.01 -17.14 18.75
CA VAL A 781 -19.28 -17.45 20.17
C VAL A 781 -18.84 -16.29 21.08
N GLN A 782 -17.71 -15.67 20.78
CA GLN A 782 -17.23 -14.51 21.53
C GLN A 782 -18.14 -13.29 21.35
N GLU A 783 -18.64 -13.05 20.15
CA GLU A 783 -19.60 -11.96 19.92
C GLU A 783 -20.95 -12.25 20.58
N ALA A 784 -21.41 -13.50 20.59
CA ALA A 784 -22.62 -13.90 21.32
C ALA A 784 -22.47 -13.61 22.83
N LYS A 785 -21.32 -13.90 23.43
CA LYS A 785 -21.02 -13.54 24.81
C LYS A 785 -21.06 -12.02 25.04
N ASN A 786 -20.54 -11.24 24.08
CA ASN A 786 -20.48 -9.78 24.16
C ASN A 786 -21.88 -9.12 24.09
N GLY A 787 -22.91 -9.84 23.65
CA GLY A 787 -24.27 -9.37 23.45
C GLY A 787 -25.09 -9.19 24.75
N LYS A 788 -24.50 -8.68 25.82
CA LYS A 788 -25.16 -8.30 27.08
C LYS A 788 -25.90 -9.45 27.79
N GLY A 789 -25.48 -10.68 27.55
CA GLY A 789 -26.02 -11.87 28.20
C GLY A 789 -27.41 -12.31 27.72
N LYS A 790 -27.86 -11.82 26.58
CA LYS A 790 -29.12 -12.23 25.94
C LYS A 790 -29.02 -13.53 25.16
N ALA A 791 -27.80 -13.98 24.85
CA ALA A 791 -27.57 -15.24 24.18
C ALA A 791 -27.29 -16.38 25.15
N LYS A 792 -27.98 -17.53 24.97
CA LYS A 792 -27.58 -18.82 25.55
C LYS A 792 -26.73 -19.56 24.55
N ILE A 793 -25.55 -19.96 24.96
CA ILE A 793 -24.52 -20.48 24.06
C ILE A 793 -24.22 -21.93 24.38
N TYR A 794 -24.38 -22.83 23.41
CA TYR A 794 -24.07 -24.25 23.48
C TYR A 794 -22.89 -24.54 22.54
N VAL A 795 -21.84 -25.17 23.10
CA VAL A 795 -20.60 -25.42 22.37
C VAL A 795 -20.26 -26.89 22.38
N ASN A 796 -20.05 -27.48 21.22
CA ASN A 796 -19.63 -28.85 21.10
C ASN A 796 -18.19 -29.05 21.61
N SER A 797 -18.04 -29.74 22.75
CA SER A 797 -16.74 -29.99 23.36
C SER A 797 -15.97 -31.17 22.74
N ASP A 798 -16.57 -31.92 21.80
CA ASP A 798 -15.86 -32.92 21.02
C ASP A 798 -14.96 -32.33 19.94
N VAL A 799 -15.18 -31.06 19.60
CA VAL A 799 -14.37 -30.31 18.62
C VAL A 799 -13.22 -29.60 19.32
N GLU A 800 -11.99 -30.00 19.05
CA GLU A 800 -10.79 -29.48 19.74
C GLU A 800 -10.69 -27.94 19.68
N ALA A 801 -11.01 -27.33 18.53
CA ALA A 801 -10.99 -25.88 18.38
C ALA A 801 -12.06 -25.14 19.20
N LEU A 802 -13.09 -25.82 19.65
CA LEU A 802 -14.20 -25.28 20.46
C LEU A 802 -14.08 -25.66 21.95
N LYS A 803 -13.33 -26.68 22.27
CA LYS A 803 -13.10 -27.15 23.64
C LYS A 803 -12.49 -26.09 24.54
N ASP A 804 -11.50 -25.37 24.02
CA ASP A 804 -10.88 -24.25 24.73
C ASP A 804 -11.88 -23.11 24.99
N LYS A 805 -12.83 -22.88 24.08
CA LYS A 805 -13.90 -21.90 24.30
C LYS A 805 -14.90 -22.34 25.34
N ALA A 806 -15.25 -23.60 25.35
CA ALA A 806 -16.11 -24.17 26.43
C ALA A 806 -15.48 -23.94 27.79
N THR A 807 -14.17 -24.10 27.91
CA THR A 807 -13.44 -23.91 29.17
C THR A 807 -13.19 -22.42 29.48
N SER A 808 -12.74 -21.63 28.52
CA SER A 808 -12.37 -20.21 28.74
C SER A 808 -13.58 -19.30 29.01
N LEU A 809 -14.76 -19.73 28.63
CA LEU A 809 -16.03 -19.01 28.81
C LEU A 809 -16.97 -19.68 29.79
N GLU A 810 -16.40 -20.47 30.70
CA GLU A 810 -17.17 -21.14 31.76
C GLU A 810 -18.12 -20.16 32.50
N GLY A 811 -19.37 -20.57 32.66
CA GLY A 811 -20.43 -19.73 33.20
C GLY A 811 -21.21 -18.90 32.14
N TYR A 812 -20.71 -18.79 30.91
CA TYR A 812 -21.41 -18.15 29.79
C TYR A 812 -21.82 -19.15 28.71
N VAL A 813 -21.14 -20.26 28.61
CA VAL A 813 -21.44 -21.32 27.64
C VAL A 813 -21.74 -22.64 28.34
N LYS A 814 -22.62 -23.42 27.74
CA LYS A 814 -22.89 -24.79 28.11
C LYS A 814 -22.22 -25.75 27.13
N ALA A 815 -21.31 -26.55 27.60
CA ALA A 815 -20.71 -27.61 26.79
C ALA A 815 -21.71 -28.73 26.51
N PHE A 816 -21.68 -29.26 25.28
CA PHE A 816 -22.38 -30.49 24.93
C PHE A 816 -21.46 -31.40 24.11
N LYS A 817 -21.74 -32.67 24.08
CA LYS A 817 -21.14 -33.62 23.15
C LYS A 817 -22.17 -33.98 22.08
N VAL A 818 -21.67 -34.33 20.89
CA VAL A 818 -22.56 -34.67 19.76
C VAL A 818 -23.56 -35.78 20.10
N ASN A 819 -23.18 -36.71 21.00
CA ASN A 819 -24.05 -37.79 21.47
C ASN A 819 -25.04 -37.39 22.58
N ASP A 820 -24.90 -36.19 23.13
CA ASP A 820 -25.85 -35.69 24.12
C ASP A 820 -27.19 -35.36 23.45
N ASN A 821 -28.27 -35.42 24.22
CA ASN A 821 -29.55 -34.92 23.73
C ASN A 821 -29.58 -33.39 23.84
N LEU A 822 -29.03 -32.71 22.82
CA LEU A 822 -28.94 -31.26 22.78
C LEU A 822 -30.32 -30.60 22.82
N ALA A 823 -31.32 -31.21 22.22
CA ALA A 823 -32.70 -30.73 22.26
C ALA A 823 -33.26 -30.69 23.69
N GLU A 824 -33.06 -31.74 24.46
CA GLU A 824 -33.45 -31.76 25.88
C GLU A 824 -32.72 -30.69 26.70
N LYS A 825 -31.43 -30.48 26.45
CA LYS A 825 -30.66 -29.44 27.13
C LYS A 825 -31.22 -28.05 26.83
N ILE A 826 -31.55 -27.75 25.58
CA ILE A 826 -32.18 -26.51 25.20
C ILE A 826 -33.56 -26.37 25.79
N LEU A 827 -34.40 -27.39 25.69
CA LEU A 827 -35.76 -27.36 26.25
C LEU A 827 -35.79 -27.33 27.77
N SER A 828 -34.76 -27.82 28.46
CA SER A 828 -34.63 -27.63 29.91
C SER A 828 -34.39 -26.16 30.29
N ASP A 829 -33.75 -25.40 29.44
CA ASP A 829 -33.52 -23.96 29.62
C ASP A 829 -34.70 -23.10 29.11
N TYR A 830 -35.42 -23.60 28.10
CA TYR A 830 -36.52 -22.93 27.40
C TYR A 830 -37.66 -23.94 27.16
N PRO A 831 -38.41 -24.33 28.22
CA PRO A 831 -39.51 -25.31 28.07
C PRO A 831 -40.59 -24.85 27.09
N GLU A 832 -40.78 -23.53 26.99
CA GLU A 832 -41.76 -22.92 26.11
C GLU A 832 -41.48 -23.13 24.61
N LEU A 833 -40.28 -23.55 24.23
CA LEU A 833 -39.89 -23.75 22.83
C LEU A 833 -40.22 -25.15 22.30
N GLY A 834 -40.68 -26.02 23.15
CA GLY A 834 -41.09 -27.39 22.78
C GLY A 834 -42.35 -27.41 21.90
N ASP A 835 -42.46 -28.41 21.02
CA ASP A 835 -43.64 -28.69 20.21
C ASP A 835 -44.70 -29.34 21.09
N ASP A 836 -45.75 -28.59 21.49
CA ASP A 836 -46.82 -29.02 22.39
C ASP A 836 -47.54 -30.27 21.89
N ASN A 837 -47.50 -30.60 20.60
CA ASN A 837 -48.08 -31.81 20.00
C ASN A 837 -47.29 -33.11 20.26
N LYS A 838 -46.08 -33.00 20.82
CA LYS A 838 -45.22 -34.17 21.14
C LYS A 838 -45.01 -34.40 22.63
N LEU A 839 -45.50 -33.49 23.47
CA LEU A 839 -45.43 -33.61 24.94
C LEU A 839 -46.70 -34.19 25.57
N ALA A 840 -47.68 -34.58 24.73
CA ALA A 840 -48.94 -35.24 25.15
C ALA A 840 -48.89 -36.78 25.00
#